data_ac56593730ca472e3df12fdb024713f5
#
_entry.id   ac56593730ca472e3df12fdb024713f5
#
_cell.length_a   1.000
_cell.length_b   1.000
_cell.length_c   1.000
_cell.angle_alpha   90.00
_cell.angle_beta   90.00
_cell.angle_gamma   90.00
#
_symmetry.space_group_name_H-M   'P 1'
#
loop_
_entity.id
_entity.type
_entity.pdbx_description
1 polymer ?
#
loop_
_entity_poly.entity_id
_entity_poly.type
_entity_poly.pdbx_seq_one_letter_code
_entity_poly.pdbx_strand_id
1 'polypeptide(L)'
;MVGIVRRSADAGVRALPSPADPPFPSRLLPTRETPRGDNLQRISAAILKALDVVVGGVAVFALIALVAIVFANVVARYVFGNSFIGALDAARWLFIAVILLGVPLAHRARAHMEITVLVDQLPPPGRRVAAFLSSLIISWTTLLLMFGGMELMSKIGGINVSLHLPQWTPYLAIPISCTLGLIYLALRGFEENDARWDGLCALIAAFVIYFLLQEKVVDLLSGSDPVTTMCVAFAVALAISTPVSFAMLFSAFVANFAGDILPAPAVVQNVVGGSSKYLMLAIPFFILAGSLMNVGGLTDRLMNFAFALVGHMRGGLAQVNIVSSMLYSGVSGSSYSDAAMGTKLMVPQMVERGYSAPFSCAVTAASATLPNVIPPSIAFLLLAAAGNLSVGKLWMAGVVPGILMGVMLVALIYFISIRKGYGGDSAPASLAMRARAFLYACPVLSLTVLIIGGIRLGIVTPTEAGVLAVIFAFLLGTIVYRSWSPRTLYEAIQSAAADAALVGFLIGAASPFAFVLITEQVPQQLAQTLPGLTTNVLVLLLLANLLLLLFGMLLDIGASILILTPLLMPVMVAAGIDPIHFGVVIVVNLMLGGLSPPVGMLAFITSTISGTPAHQVFKHLLPFVGVLLIALLLITYIPFISLGLGMAF
;
A
#
# COMPACT_ATOMS: atom_id res chain seq x y z
N MET A 1 19.51 -22.70 -35.86
CA MET A 1 19.81 -23.07 -34.46
C MET A 1 18.54 -23.30 -33.62
N VAL A 2 17.50 -23.91 -34.21
CA VAL A 2 16.20 -24.21 -33.56
C VAL A 2 15.98 -25.72 -33.35
N GLY A 3 16.96 -26.55 -33.73
CA GLY A 3 16.81 -28.03 -33.81
C GLY A 3 17.53 -28.86 -32.72
N ILE A 4 18.22 -28.25 -31.73
CA ILE A 4 19.05 -29.00 -30.75
C ILE A 4 18.51 -28.96 -29.31
N VAL A 5 17.40 -28.27 -29.05
CA VAL A 5 16.82 -28.12 -27.68
C VAL A 5 15.77 -29.19 -27.34
N ARG A 6 15.47 -30.15 -28.23
CA ARG A 6 14.39 -31.14 -28.03
C ARG A 6 14.83 -32.53 -27.54
N ARG A 7 16.09 -32.76 -27.18
CA ARG A 7 16.56 -34.12 -26.81
C ARG A 7 17.35 -34.28 -25.50
N SER A 8 17.16 -33.38 -24.54
CA SER A 8 17.73 -33.59 -23.19
C SER A 8 16.74 -33.35 -22.04
N ALA A 9 15.44 -33.58 -22.26
CA ALA A 9 14.38 -33.37 -21.29
C ALA A 9 13.83 -34.65 -20.64
N ASP A 10 14.50 -35.80 -20.82
CA ASP A 10 14.05 -37.06 -20.22
C ASP A 10 14.99 -37.53 -19.09
N ALA A 11 15.09 -36.71 -18.05
CA ALA A 11 15.60 -37.16 -16.76
C ALA A 11 15.00 -36.31 -15.64
N GLY A 12 13.80 -36.67 -15.21
CA GLY A 12 13.36 -36.46 -13.82
C GLY A 12 12.85 -35.09 -13.39
N VAL A 13 12.69 -34.10 -14.29
CA VAL A 13 12.02 -32.84 -13.97
C VAL A 13 10.70 -32.80 -14.73
N ARG A 14 9.59 -33.10 -14.05
CA ARG A 14 8.25 -32.82 -14.60
C ARG A 14 8.18 -31.32 -14.90
N ALA A 15 8.04 -31.01 -16.19
CA ALA A 15 7.80 -29.67 -16.66
C ALA A 15 6.63 -29.05 -15.85
N LEU A 16 6.80 -27.79 -15.42
CA LEU A 16 5.72 -26.95 -14.92
C LEU A 16 4.57 -26.98 -15.93
N PRO A 17 3.31 -27.01 -15.49
CA PRO A 17 2.17 -26.98 -16.40
C PRO A 17 2.27 -25.76 -17.32
N SER A 18 1.93 -25.98 -18.58
CA SER A 18 1.88 -24.96 -19.64
C SER A 18 1.07 -23.74 -19.19
N PRO A 19 1.46 -22.50 -19.55
CA PRO A 19 0.74 -21.28 -19.22
C PRO A 19 -0.53 -21.10 -20.08
N ALA A 20 -1.38 -22.12 -20.16
CA ALA A 20 -2.62 -22.08 -20.92
C ALA A 20 -3.83 -21.59 -20.10
N ASP A 21 -3.73 -21.56 -18.77
CA ASP A 21 -4.73 -20.94 -17.91
C ASP A 21 -4.15 -19.65 -17.30
N PRO A 22 -4.82 -18.49 -17.46
CA PRO A 22 -4.36 -17.26 -16.88
C PRO A 22 -4.35 -17.42 -15.35
N PRO A 23 -3.21 -17.13 -14.65
CA PRO A 23 -3.05 -17.32 -13.20
C PRO A 23 -3.84 -16.32 -12.34
N PHE A 24 -4.62 -15.47 -12.95
CA PHE A 24 -5.55 -14.58 -12.26
C PHE A 24 -6.99 -14.97 -12.61
N PRO A 25 -7.82 -15.33 -11.62
CA PRO A 25 -9.23 -15.16 -11.83
C PRO A 25 -9.42 -13.66 -12.09
N SER A 26 -9.99 -13.32 -13.23
CA SER A 26 -10.50 -12.00 -13.64
C SER A 26 -11.61 -11.50 -12.68
N ARG A 27 -11.40 -11.60 -11.38
CA ARG A 27 -12.36 -11.29 -10.30
C ARG A 27 -12.12 -9.93 -9.65
N LEU A 28 -11.39 -9.03 -10.29
CA LEU A 28 -11.57 -7.61 -9.97
C LEU A 28 -12.84 -7.02 -10.60
N LEU A 29 -13.39 -7.70 -11.59
CA LEU A 29 -14.77 -7.49 -12.02
C LEU A 29 -15.49 -8.84 -11.84
N PRO A 30 -16.51 -8.96 -11.00
CA PRO A 30 -17.29 -10.18 -10.90
C PRO A 30 -17.94 -10.44 -12.26
N THR A 31 -17.45 -11.44 -13.00
CA THR A 31 -18.23 -12.09 -14.05
C THR A 31 -19.32 -12.88 -13.33
N ARG A 32 -20.28 -12.20 -12.74
CA ARG A 32 -21.51 -12.82 -12.27
C ARG A 32 -22.36 -13.11 -13.49
N GLU A 33 -22.75 -14.35 -13.61
CA GLU A 33 -23.95 -14.74 -14.36
C GLU A 33 -25.04 -13.68 -14.13
N THR A 34 -25.67 -13.23 -15.20
CA THR A 34 -26.74 -12.23 -15.13
C THR A 34 -27.75 -12.67 -14.08
N PRO A 35 -27.92 -11.94 -12.98
CA PRO A 35 -28.88 -12.34 -11.96
C PRO A 35 -30.27 -12.37 -12.60
N ARG A 36 -31.07 -13.41 -12.28
CA ARG A 36 -32.53 -13.38 -12.46
C ARG A 36 -33.15 -12.36 -11.51
N GLY A 37 -32.68 -11.11 -11.56
CA GLY A 37 -33.09 -10.01 -10.69
C GLY A 37 -34.10 -9.10 -11.37
N ASP A 38 -34.78 -8.31 -10.55
CA ASP A 38 -35.70 -7.25 -10.96
C ASP A 38 -35.06 -6.30 -12.00
N ASN A 39 -35.86 -5.64 -12.83
CA ASN A 39 -35.40 -4.71 -13.87
C ASN A 39 -34.44 -3.63 -13.31
N LEU A 40 -34.63 -3.18 -12.05
CA LEU A 40 -33.77 -2.23 -11.37
C LEU A 40 -32.35 -2.76 -11.14
N GLN A 41 -32.20 -4.04 -10.79
CA GLN A 41 -30.88 -4.66 -10.61
C GLN A 41 -30.09 -4.76 -11.92
N ARG A 42 -30.80 -5.07 -13.02
CA ARG A 42 -30.16 -5.14 -14.35
C ARG A 42 -29.71 -3.75 -14.82
N ILE A 43 -30.54 -2.75 -14.59
CA ILE A 43 -30.23 -1.35 -14.96
C ILE A 43 -29.07 -0.83 -14.12
N SER A 44 -29.07 -1.00 -12.79
CA SER A 44 -27.98 -0.56 -11.93
C SER A 44 -26.66 -1.24 -12.28
N ALA A 45 -26.66 -2.54 -12.50
CA ALA A 45 -25.47 -3.29 -12.91
C ALA A 45 -24.94 -2.83 -14.28
N ALA A 46 -25.81 -2.52 -15.25
CA ALA A 46 -25.41 -2.01 -16.55
C ALA A 46 -24.79 -0.61 -16.46
N ILE A 47 -25.40 0.29 -15.68
CA ILE A 47 -24.89 1.65 -15.44
C ILE A 47 -23.53 1.58 -14.75
N LEU A 48 -23.41 0.80 -13.68
CA LEU A 48 -22.17 0.65 -12.95
C LEU A 48 -21.04 0.09 -13.82
N LYS A 49 -21.35 -0.92 -14.65
CA LYS A 49 -20.37 -1.47 -15.61
C LYS A 49 -19.92 -0.43 -16.64
N ALA A 50 -20.83 0.38 -17.15
CA ALA A 50 -20.49 1.46 -18.07
C ALA A 50 -19.59 2.51 -17.39
N LEU A 51 -19.92 2.90 -16.16
CA LEU A 51 -19.10 3.82 -15.36
C LEU A 51 -17.71 3.24 -15.09
N ASP A 52 -17.59 1.96 -14.74
CA ASP A 52 -16.30 1.30 -14.52
C ASP A 52 -15.39 1.37 -15.75
N VAL A 53 -15.95 1.16 -16.94
CA VAL A 53 -15.19 1.23 -18.19
C VAL A 53 -14.74 2.66 -18.45
N VAL A 54 -15.60 3.65 -18.27
CA VAL A 54 -15.27 5.05 -18.53
C VAL A 54 -14.26 5.57 -17.50
N VAL A 55 -14.57 5.44 -16.22
CA VAL A 55 -13.73 5.96 -15.14
C VAL A 55 -12.40 5.21 -15.10
N GLY A 56 -12.42 3.88 -15.27
CA GLY A 56 -11.22 3.07 -15.38
C GLY A 56 -10.36 3.45 -16.58
N GLY A 57 -10.97 3.69 -17.73
CA GLY A 57 -10.29 4.14 -18.94
C GLY A 57 -9.60 5.51 -18.75
N VAL A 58 -10.31 6.46 -18.11
CA VAL A 58 -9.73 7.79 -17.79
C VAL A 58 -8.57 7.67 -16.79
N ALA A 59 -8.70 6.84 -15.76
CA ALA A 59 -7.64 6.63 -14.77
C ALA A 59 -6.39 5.98 -15.41
N VAL A 60 -6.58 4.98 -16.28
CA VAL A 60 -5.51 4.36 -17.06
C VAL A 60 -4.83 5.38 -17.98
N PHE A 61 -5.62 6.17 -18.70
CA PHE A 61 -5.09 7.22 -19.56
C PHE A 61 -4.28 8.25 -18.76
N ALA A 62 -4.81 8.71 -17.64
CA ALA A 62 -4.13 9.67 -16.77
C ALA A 62 -2.80 9.11 -16.22
N LEU A 63 -2.77 7.83 -15.83
CA LEU A 63 -1.53 7.18 -15.37
C LEU A 63 -0.51 7.03 -16.50
N ILE A 64 -0.93 6.64 -17.71
CA ILE A 64 -0.03 6.56 -18.87
C ILE A 64 0.50 7.94 -19.24
N ALA A 65 -0.36 8.96 -19.26
CA ALA A 65 0.04 10.35 -19.53
C ALA A 65 1.03 10.86 -18.47
N LEU A 66 0.79 10.54 -17.19
CA LEU A 66 1.69 10.86 -16.09
C LEU A 66 3.08 10.25 -16.30
N VAL A 67 3.15 8.95 -16.63
CA VAL A 67 4.42 8.25 -16.95
C VAL A 67 5.10 8.91 -18.15
N ALA A 68 4.36 9.17 -19.23
CA ALA A 68 4.90 9.75 -20.47
C ALA A 68 5.49 11.14 -20.25
N ILE A 69 4.79 12.03 -19.52
CA ILE A 69 5.25 13.40 -19.26
C ILE A 69 6.51 13.38 -18.39
N VAL A 70 6.52 12.60 -17.31
CA VAL A 70 7.71 12.53 -16.43
C VAL A 70 8.87 11.88 -17.16
N PHE A 71 8.65 10.81 -17.93
CA PHE A 71 9.69 10.17 -18.73
C PHE A 71 10.26 11.12 -19.79
N ALA A 72 9.40 11.82 -20.54
CA ALA A 72 9.83 12.81 -21.52
C ALA A 72 10.67 13.92 -20.88
N ASN A 73 10.29 14.39 -19.69
CA ASN A 73 11.05 15.38 -18.93
C ASN A 73 12.41 14.85 -18.46
N VAL A 74 12.47 13.57 -18.05
CA VAL A 74 13.74 12.89 -17.70
C VAL A 74 14.66 12.82 -18.91
N VAL A 75 14.15 12.38 -20.06
CA VAL A 75 14.92 12.33 -21.31
C VAL A 75 15.39 13.74 -21.72
N ALA A 76 14.51 14.73 -21.69
CA ALA A 76 14.86 16.12 -22.01
C ALA A 76 15.99 16.65 -21.12
N ARG A 77 15.94 16.36 -19.83
CA ARG A 77 16.96 16.80 -18.86
C ARG A 77 18.31 16.12 -19.07
N TYR A 78 18.33 14.80 -19.25
CA TYR A 78 19.61 14.06 -19.30
C TYR A 78 20.22 13.97 -20.70
N VAL A 79 19.40 14.00 -21.76
CA VAL A 79 19.88 13.89 -23.15
C VAL A 79 20.07 15.28 -23.78
N PHE A 80 19.13 16.20 -23.53
CA PHE A 80 19.14 17.52 -24.17
C PHE A 80 19.56 18.66 -23.25
N GLY A 81 19.81 18.40 -21.97
CA GLY A 81 20.23 19.41 -20.98
C GLY A 81 19.15 20.41 -20.58
N ASN A 82 17.89 20.21 -21.02
CA ASN A 82 16.76 21.09 -20.75
C ASN A 82 15.61 20.33 -20.11
N SER A 83 14.80 21.02 -19.29
CA SER A 83 13.56 20.47 -18.73
C SER A 83 12.35 21.14 -19.35
N PHE A 84 11.26 20.40 -19.57
CA PHE A 84 10.02 21.00 -20.04
C PHE A 84 9.40 21.85 -18.93
N ILE A 85 9.15 23.13 -19.23
CA ILE A 85 8.44 24.04 -18.34
C ILE A 85 7.03 23.48 -18.15
N GLY A 86 6.61 23.36 -16.88
CA GLY A 86 5.28 22.84 -16.54
C GLY A 86 5.14 21.32 -16.49
N ALA A 87 6.15 20.54 -16.87
CA ALA A 87 6.07 19.06 -16.77
C ALA A 87 5.75 18.56 -15.36
N LEU A 88 6.33 19.20 -14.34
CA LEU A 88 6.08 18.83 -12.93
C LEU A 88 4.67 19.21 -12.49
N ASP A 89 4.16 20.37 -12.91
CA ASP A 89 2.80 20.79 -12.57
C ASP A 89 1.77 19.90 -13.28
N ALA A 90 1.98 19.59 -14.56
CA ALA A 90 1.14 18.65 -15.31
C ALA A 90 1.15 17.25 -14.65
N ALA A 91 2.32 16.78 -14.24
CA ALA A 91 2.44 15.50 -13.54
C ALA A 91 1.66 15.47 -12.21
N ARG A 92 1.75 16.55 -11.41
CA ARG A 92 0.98 16.67 -10.17
C ARG A 92 -0.52 16.69 -10.41
N TRP A 93 -0.98 17.44 -11.43
CA TRP A 93 -2.40 17.53 -11.77
C TRP A 93 -2.97 16.20 -12.27
N LEU A 94 -2.21 15.49 -13.12
CA LEU A 94 -2.58 14.15 -13.56
C LEU A 94 -2.61 13.16 -12.39
N PHE A 95 -1.68 13.25 -11.46
CA PHE A 95 -1.66 12.38 -10.29
C PHE A 95 -2.87 12.62 -9.38
N ILE A 96 -3.24 13.88 -9.14
CA ILE A 96 -4.48 14.23 -8.42
C ILE A 96 -5.70 13.61 -9.13
N ALA A 97 -5.74 13.68 -10.47
CA ALA A 97 -6.82 13.05 -11.23
C ALA A 97 -6.83 11.52 -11.09
N VAL A 98 -5.66 10.84 -11.14
CA VAL A 98 -5.55 9.39 -10.89
C VAL A 98 -6.08 9.04 -9.49
N ILE A 99 -5.66 9.78 -8.46
CA ILE A 99 -6.09 9.55 -7.09
C ILE A 99 -7.60 9.68 -6.98
N LEU A 100 -8.13 10.85 -7.32
CA LEU A 100 -9.53 11.18 -7.08
C LEU A 100 -10.48 10.32 -7.93
N LEU A 101 -10.19 10.11 -9.21
CA LEU A 101 -11.03 9.27 -10.08
C LEU A 101 -10.91 7.78 -9.75
N GLY A 102 -9.81 7.34 -9.13
CA GLY A 102 -9.66 5.97 -8.69
C GLY A 102 -10.41 5.63 -7.39
N VAL A 103 -10.71 6.62 -6.53
CA VAL A 103 -11.44 6.40 -5.26
C VAL A 103 -12.83 5.75 -5.47
N PRO A 104 -13.69 6.22 -6.39
CA PRO A 104 -14.96 5.58 -6.68
C PRO A 104 -14.82 4.11 -7.14
N LEU A 105 -13.82 3.83 -8.00
CA LEU A 105 -13.52 2.48 -8.46
C LEU A 105 -13.07 1.56 -7.31
N ALA A 106 -12.21 2.07 -6.44
CA ALA A 106 -11.75 1.36 -5.27
C ALA A 106 -12.90 1.08 -4.29
N HIS A 107 -13.82 2.02 -4.13
CA HIS A 107 -15.02 1.82 -3.31
C HIS A 107 -15.90 0.70 -3.86
N ARG A 108 -16.11 0.64 -5.18
CA ARG A 108 -16.85 -0.45 -5.83
C ARG A 108 -16.14 -1.80 -5.66
N ALA A 109 -14.83 -1.83 -5.81
CA ALA A 109 -14.04 -3.06 -5.68
C ALA A 109 -13.89 -3.57 -4.23
N ARG A 110 -14.42 -2.86 -3.23
CA ARG A 110 -14.17 -3.10 -1.79
C ARG A 110 -12.67 -3.17 -1.48
N ALA A 111 -11.90 -2.37 -2.17
CA ALA A 111 -10.46 -2.36 -2.03
C ALA A 111 -9.98 -1.39 -0.93
N HIS A 112 -10.88 -0.56 -0.40
CA HIS A 112 -10.55 0.30 0.75
C HIS A 112 -10.26 -0.54 1.98
N MET A 113 -9.22 -0.17 2.71
CA MET A 113 -8.83 -0.83 3.95
C MET A 113 -9.82 -0.49 5.05
N GLU A 114 -10.49 -1.51 5.59
CA GLU A 114 -11.47 -1.41 6.67
C GLU A 114 -11.18 -2.46 7.75
N ILE A 115 -11.49 -2.16 8.99
CA ILE A 115 -11.27 -3.04 10.14
C ILE A 115 -12.61 -3.68 10.51
N THR A 116 -12.83 -4.93 10.09
CA THR A 116 -14.11 -5.61 10.31
C THR A 116 -14.20 -6.41 11.60
N VAL A 117 -13.08 -6.58 12.32
CA VAL A 117 -12.97 -7.47 13.49
C VAL A 117 -14.06 -7.26 14.56
N LEU A 118 -14.44 -6.01 14.83
CA LEU A 118 -15.48 -5.69 15.79
C LEU A 118 -16.87 -5.95 15.22
N VAL A 119 -17.10 -5.55 13.98
CA VAL A 119 -18.39 -5.70 13.29
C VAL A 119 -18.71 -7.15 13.01
N ASP A 120 -17.70 -7.99 12.73
CA ASP A 120 -17.87 -9.42 12.51
C ASP A 120 -18.35 -10.18 13.76
N GLN A 121 -18.17 -9.61 14.95
CA GLN A 121 -18.68 -10.18 16.22
C GLN A 121 -20.13 -9.78 16.51
N LEU A 122 -20.67 -8.78 15.79
CA LEU A 122 -22.04 -8.31 16.00
C LEU A 122 -23.07 -9.29 15.41
N PRO A 123 -24.28 -9.36 16.01
CA PRO A 123 -25.40 -10.08 15.41
C PRO A 123 -25.82 -9.42 14.07
N PRO A 124 -26.53 -10.15 13.19
CA PRO A 124 -26.90 -9.64 11.86
C PRO A 124 -27.54 -8.23 11.83
N PRO A 125 -28.48 -7.86 12.73
CA PRO A 125 -29.01 -6.50 12.78
C PRO A 125 -27.96 -5.46 13.14
N GLY A 126 -27.02 -5.78 14.06
CA GLY A 126 -25.93 -4.88 14.44
C GLY A 126 -24.96 -4.63 13.29
N ARG A 127 -24.65 -5.65 12.47
CA ARG A 127 -23.83 -5.49 11.26
C ARG A 127 -24.47 -4.55 10.25
N ARG A 128 -25.80 -4.62 10.07
CA ARG A 128 -26.54 -3.72 9.17
C ARG A 128 -26.49 -2.27 9.67
N VAL A 129 -26.68 -2.06 10.96
CA VAL A 129 -26.57 -0.71 11.55
C VAL A 129 -25.14 -0.16 11.36
N ALA A 130 -24.10 -0.95 11.63
CA ALA A 130 -22.72 -0.53 11.42
C ALA A 130 -22.46 -0.18 9.94
N ALA A 131 -22.91 -1.01 8.99
CA ALA A 131 -22.78 -0.75 7.56
C ALA A 131 -23.52 0.53 7.12
N PHE A 132 -24.72 0.76 7.65
CA PHE A 132 -25.48 1.99 7.39
C PHE A 132 -24.74 3.23 7.92
N LEU A 133 -24.26 3.20 9.16
CA LEU A 133 -23.51 4.30 9.77
C LEU A 133 -22.19 4.57 9.02
N SER A 134 -21.48 3.53 8.63
CA SER A 134 -20.27 3.65 7.80
C SER A 134 -20.59 4.33 6.47
N SER A 135 -21.66 3.90 5.79
CA SER A 135 -22.11 4.51 4.53
C SER A 135 -22.55 5.95 4.71
N LEU A 136 -23.15 6.29 5.85
CA LEU A 136 -23.54 7.64 6.22
C LEU A 136 -22.30 8.54 6.40
N ILE A 137 -21.30 8.08 7.14
CA ILE A 137 -20.03 8.80 7.33
C ILE A 137 -19.34 9.03 5.97
N ILE A 138 -19.24 7.99 5.12
CA ILE A 138 -18.65 8.12 3.78
C ILE A 138 -19.40 9.16 2.96
N SER A 139 -20.74 9.09 2.93
CA SER A 139 -21.57 10.02 2.16
C SER A 139 -21.42 11.47 2.65
N TRP A 140 -21.50 11.69 3.96
CA TRP A 140 -21.38 13.03 4.55
C TRP A 140 -19.99 13.62 4.34
N THR A 141 -18.93 12.84 4.57
CA THR A 141 -17.54 13.26 4.31
C THR A 141 -17.34 13.59 2.81
N THR A 142 -17.93 12.80 1.91
CA THR A 142 -17.87 13.04 0.47
C THR A 142 -18.59 14.34 0.09
N LEU A 143 -19.73 14.67 0.71
CA LEU A 143 -20.44 15.93 0.51
C LEU A 143 -19.61 17.13 1.03
N LEU A 144 -18.99 17.00 2.20
CA LEU A 144 -18.09 18.04 2.75
C LEU A 144 -16.92 18.31 1.81
N LEU A 145 -16.30 17.25 1.25
CA LEU A 145 -15.24 17.39 0.26
C LEU A 145 -15.75 18.03 -1.04
N MET A 146 -16.92 17.62 -1.52
CA MET A 146 -17.49 18.12 -2.76
C MET A 146 -17.78 19.62 -2.70
N PHE A 147 -18.54 20.06 -1.69
CA PHE A 147 -18.92 21.45 -1.55
C PHE A 147 -17.76 22.34 -1.11
N GLY A 148 -16.89 21.86 -0.18
CA GLY A 148 -15.65 22.53 0.16
C GLY A 148 -14.70 22.68 -1.04
N GLY A 149 -14.66 21.69 -1.93
CA GLY A 149 -13.90 21.75 -3.20
C GLY A 149 -14.48 22.78 -4.18
N MET A 150 -15.80 22.82 -4.32
CA MET A 150 -16.47 23.84 -5.19
C MET A 150 -16.27 25.25 -4.65
N GLU A 151 -16.37 25.44 -3.34
CA GLU A 151 -16.08 26.72 -2.69
C GLU A 151 -14.62 27.12 -2.86
N LEU A 152 -13.69 26.18 -2.70
CA LEU A 152 -12.25 26.40 -2.94
C LEU A 152 -12.01 26.88 -4.39
N MET A 153 -12.60 26.19 -5.36
CA MET A 153 -12.47 26.58 -6.79
C MET A 153 -12.98 27.98 -7.07
N SER A 154 -14.05 28.41 -6.41
CA SER A 154 -14.59 29.77 -6.58
C SER A 154 -13.68 30.87 -5.99
N LYS A 155 -12.85 30.52 -5.00
CA LYS A 155 -11.93 31.43 -4.30
C LYS A 155 -10.53 31.47 -4.91
N ILE A 156 -10.11 30.39 -5.59
CA ILE A 156 -8.80 30.33 -6.26
C ILE A 156 -8.87 31.07 -7.58
N GLY A 157 -8.23 32.24 -7.61
CA GLY A 157 -8.00 33.02 -8.84
C GLY A 157 -6.62 32.78 -9.42
N GLY A 158 -6.38 33.36 -10.62
CA GLY A 158 -5.09 33.35 -11.28
C GLY A 158 -4.88 32.17 -12.25
N ILE A 159 -3.78 32.25 -12.98
CA ILE A 159 -3.38 31.29 -14.01
C ILE A 159 -2.04 30.67 -13.56
N ASN A 160 -1.92 29.35 -13.69
CA ASN A 160 -0.63 28.67 -13.51
C ASN A 160 0.31 29.12 -14.62
N VAL A 161 1.44 29.70 -14.25
CA VAL A 161 2.39 30.32 -15.19
C VAL A 161 3.02 29.28 -16.12
N SER A 162 3.20 28.06 -15.65
CA SER A 162 3.87 26.99 -16.41
C SER A 162 2.95 26.32 -17.42
N LEU A 163 1.65 26.16 -17.10
CA LEU A 163 0.68 25.42 -17.92
C LEU A 163 -0.28 26.35 -18.68
N HIS A 164 -0.31 27.65 -18.34
CA HIS A 164 -1.26 28.64 -18.87
C HIS A 164 -2.74 28.24 -18.66
N LEU A 165 -3.01 27.44 -17.62
CA LEU A 165 -4.34 27.01 -17.23
C LEU A 165 -4.75 27.64 -15.89
N PRO A 166 -6.06 27.83 -15.62
CA PRO A 166 -6.52 28.33 -14.33
C PRO A 166 -6.00 27.49 -13.15
N GLN A 167 -5.63 28.13 -12.05
CA GLN A 167 -5.10 27.42 -10.88
C GLN A 167 -6.11 26.50 -10.21
N TRP A 168 -7.42 26.71 -10.40
CA TRP A 168 -8.47 25.83 -9.90
C TRP A 168 -8.61 24.52 -10.68
N THR A 169 -8.00 24.36 -11.87
CA THR A 169 -8.16 23.18 -12.75
C THR A 169 -7.93 21.83 -12.05
N PRO A 170 -6.86 21.61 -11.25
CA PRO A 170 -6.64 20.31 -10.58
C PRO A 170 -7.73 19.98 -9.57
N TYR A 171 -8.39 20.99 -8.98
CA TYR A 171 -9.46 20.78 -8.01
C TYR A 171 -10.78 20.32 -8.64
N LEU A 172 -10.93 20.43 -9.96
CA LEU A 172 -12.10 19.96 -10.70
C LEU A 172 -12.33 18.45 -10.54
N ALA A 173 -11.26 17.71 -10.32
CA ALA A 173 -11.33 16.28 -10.07
C ALA A 173 -12.10 15.95 -8.76
N ILE A 174 -12.18 16.87 -7.79
CA ILE A 174 -12.88 16.65 -6.50
C ILE A 174 -14.39 16.49 -6.70
N PRO A 175 -15.13 17.52 -7.20
CA PRO A 175 -16.58 17.40 -7.36
C PRO A 175 -16.96 16.27 -8.33
N ILE A 176 -16.16 16.00 -9.37
CA ILE A 176 -16.38 14.89 -10.30
C ILE A 176 -16.26 13.56 -9.55
N SER A 177 -15.16 13.34 -8.84
CA SER A 177 -14.93 12.12 -8.07
C SER A 177 -15.97 11.90 -6.98
N CYS A 178 -16.30 12.95 -6.23
CA CYS A 178 -17.30 12.89 -5.18
C CYS A 178 -18.68 12.53 -5.75
N THR A 179 -19.08 13.16 -6.85
CA THR A 179 -20.36 12.83 -7.53
C THR A 179 -20.38 11.38 -7.99
N LEU A 180 -19.30 10.89 -8.62
CA LEU A 180 -19.18 9.49 -9.02
C LEU A 180 -19.23 8.56 -7.79
N GLY A 181 -18.54 8.89 -6.71
CA GLY A 181 -18.55 8.11 -5.46
C GLY A 181 -19.94 7.97 -4.87
N LEU A 182 -20.72 9.06 -4.81
CA LEU A 182 -22.11 9.07 -4.34
C LEU A 182 -23.02 8.24 -5.25
N ILE A 183 -22.83 8.31 -6.58
CA ILE A 183 -23.56 7.47 -7.55
C ILE A 183 -23.23 5.99 -7.33
N TYR A 184 -21.95 5.65 -7.18
CA TYR A 184 -21.55 4.26 -6.91
C TYR A 184 -22.13 3.75 -5.60
N LEU A 185 -22.13 4.57 -4.53
CA LEU A 185 -22.70 4.19 -3.23
C LEU A 185 -24.21 3.93 -3.34
N ALA A 186 -24.93 4.83 -4.01
CA ALA A 186 -26.38 4.70 -4.22
C ALA A 186 -26.75 3.47 -5.04
N LEU A 187 -26.05 3.24 -6.17
CA LEU A 187 -26.40 2.15 -7.09
C LEU A 187 -25.95 0.78 -6.60
N ARG A 188 -24.87 0.71 -5.82
CA ARG A 188 -24.33 -0.56 -5.28
C ARG A 188 -25.35 -1.29 -4.39
N GLY A 189 -26.11 -0.56 -3.57
CA GLY A 189 -27.15 -1.14 -2.73
C GLY A 189 -28.18 -1.95 -3.53
N PHE A 190 -28.45 -1.59 -4.79
CA PHE A 190 -29.37 -2.32 -5.65
C PHE A 190 -28.78 -3.61 -6.25
N GLU A 191 -27.46 -3.77 -6.30
CA GLU A 191 -26.83 -5.04 -6.73
C GLU A 191 -26.87 -6.11 -5.61
N GLU A 192 -26.85 -5.69 -4.33
CA GLU A 192 -26.81 -6.57 -3.16
C GLU A 192 -28.24 -6.78 -2.63
N ASN A 193 -28.80 -7.99 -2.78
CA ASN A 193 -30.20 -8.33 -2.47
C ASN A 193 -30.64 -7.99 -1.04
N ASP A 194 -29.72 -7.98 -0.05
CA ASP A 194 -30.05 -7.84 1.37
C ASP A 194 -30.04 -6.39 1.89
N ALA A 195 -29.53 -5.42 1.10
CA ALA A 195 -29.32 -4.04 1.53
C ALA A 195 -29.72 -3.00 0.47
N ARG A 196 -30.79 -3.27 -0.30
CA ARG A 196 -31.19 -2.47 -1.48
C ARG A 196 -31.33 -0.97 -1.21
N TRP A 197 -31.80 -0.58 -0.05
CA TRP A 197 -32.11 0.80 0.29
C TRP A 197 -31.10 1.45 1.25
N ASP A 198 -30.23 0.66 1.90
CA ASP A 198 -29.36 1.17 2.96
C ASP A 198 -28.39 2.25 2.44
N GLY A 199 -27.81 2.07 1.27
CA GLY A 199 -26.92 3.07 0.64
C GLY A 199 -27.65 4.35 0.23
N LEU A 200 -28.87 4.22 -0.33
CA LEU A 200 -29.67 5.37 -0.72
C LEU A 200 -30.21 6.13 0.52
N CYS A 201 -30.65 5.40 1.55
CA CYS A 201 -31.09 5.99 2.81
C CYS A 201 -29.94 6.71 3.51
N ALA A 202 -28.73 6.13 3.51
CA ALA A 202 -27.55 6.77 4.05
C ALA A 202 -27.18 8.05 3.28
N LEU A 203 -27.29 8.05 1.98
CA LEU A 203 -27.08 9.22 1.13
C LEU A 203 -28.11 10.31 1.43
N ILE A 204 -29.41 9.97 1.48
CA ILE A 204 -30.47 10.93 1.82
C ILE A 204 -30.25 11.51 3.23
N ALA A 205 -29.91 10.67 4.21
CA ALA A 205 -29.62 11.11 5.56
C ALA A 205 -28.39 12.06 5.58
N ALA A 206 -27.34 11.76 4.80
CA ALA A 206 -26.17 12.63 4.68
C ALA A 206 -26.53 14.00 4.07
N PHE A 207 -27.40 14.04 3.05
CA PHE A 207 -27.92 15.31 2.51
C PHE A 207 -28.72 16.09 3.53
N VAL A 208 -29.58 15.43 4.30
CA VAL A 208 -30.36 16.07 5.38
C VAL A 208 -29.41 16.66 6.44
N ILE A 209 -28.41 15.90 6.86
CA ILE A 209 -27.41 16.38 7.82
C ILE A 209 -26.66 17.59 7.26
N TYR A 210 -26.20 17.49 6.02
CA TYR A 210 -25.42 18.56 5.39
C TYR A 210 -26.22 19.86 5.23
N PHE A 211 -27.45 19.79 4.68
CA PHE A 211 -28.21 21.00 4.34
C PHE A 211 -29.11 21.54 5.46
N LEU A 212 -29.56 20.66 6.37
CA LEU A 212 -30.55 21.08 7.40
C LEU A 212 -30.01 21.02 8.82
N LEU A 213 -29.03 20.19 9.11
CA LEU A 213 -28.55 19.95 10.48
C LEU A 213 -27.08 20.32 10.69
N GLN A 214 -26.34 20.70 9.63
CA GLN A 214 -24.89 20.98 9.76
C GLN A 214 -24.60 22.08 10.79
N GLU A 215 -25.34 23.20 10.80
CA GLU A 215 -25.18 24.26 11.79
C GLU A 215 -25.37 23.72 13.21
N LYS A 216 -26.40 22.92 13.44
CA LYS A 216 -26.66 22.31 14.76
C LYS A 216 -25.57 21.32 15.18
N VAL A 217 -24.97 20.58 14.21
CA VAL A 217 -23.85 19.68 14.48
C VAL A 217 -22.61 20.50 14.85
N VAL A 218 -22.35 21.59 14.13
CA VAL A 218 -21.26 22.51 14.46
C VAL A 218 -21.47 23.14 15.85
N ASP A 219 -22.66 23.64 16.14
CA ASP A 219 -23.00 24.23 17.46
C ASP A 219 -22.83 23.20 18.59
N LEU A 220 -23.24 21.96 18.37
CA LEU A 220 -23.11 20.87 19.36
C LEU A 220 -21.63 20.53 19.65
N LEU A 221 -20.78 20.63 18.67
CA LEU A 221 -19.36 20.29 18.78
C LEU A 221 -18.51 21.50 19.20
N SER A 222 -18.99 22.71 18.95
CA SER A 222 -18.26 23.94 19.22
C SER A 222 -17.88 24.05 20.71
N GLY A 223 -16.62 24.41 20.96
CA GLY A 223 -16.05 24.51 22.31
C GLY A 223 -15.59 23.21 22.96
N SER A 224 -15.72 22.06 22.26
CA SER A 224 -15.07 20.83 22.70
C SER A 224 -13.60 20.81 22.27
N ASP A 225 -12.76 20.06 22.99
CA ASP A 225 -11.34 19.93 22.64
C ASP A 225 -11.19 19.23 21.27
N PRO A 226 -10.56 19.90 20.27
CA PRO A 226 -10.49 19.38 18.90
C PRO A 226 -9.78 18.04 18.80
N VAL A 227 -8.71 17.84 19.58
CA VAL A 227 -7.89 16.60 19.53
C VAL A 227 -8.69 15.42 20.10
N THR A 228 -9.31 15.61 21.26
CA THR A 228 -10.14 14.56 21.89
C THR A 228 -11.31 14.20 20.98
N THR A 229 -11.99 15.20 20.42
CA THR A 229 -13.13 15.01 19.51
C THR A 229 -12.70 14.27 18.24
N MET A 230 -11.52 14.61 17.68
CA MET A 230 -10.94 13.91 16.54
C MET A 230 -10.64 12.45 16.86
N CYS A 231 -9.98 12.17 17.98
CA CYS A 231 -9.61 10.82 18.38
C CYS A 231 -10.85 9.95 18.63
N VAL A 232 -11.88 10.49 19.28
CA VAL A 232 -13.15 9.79 19.53
C VAL A 232 -13.88 9.51 18.21
N ALA A 233 -14.01 10.51 17.33
CA ALA A 233 -14.65 10.36 16.03
C ALA A 233 -13.92 9.33 15.17
N PHE A 234 -12.58 9.33 15.17
CA PHE A 234 -11.76 8.35 14.47
C PHE A 234 -11.96 6.94 15.02
N ALA A 235 -11.89 6.77 16.34
CA ALA A 235 -12.10 5.47 16.98
C ALA A 235 -13.50 4.89 16.71
N VAL A 236 -14.54 5.73 16.78
CA VAL A 236 -15.93 5.34 16.47
C VAL A 236 -16.06 4.93 15.00
N ALA A 237 -15.52 5.72 14.07
CA ALA A 237 -15.56 5.40 12.65
C ALA A 237 -14.85 4.08 12.34
N LEU A 238 -13.70 3.80 12.95
CA LEU A 238 -13.01 2.53 12.82
C LEU A 238 -13.80 1.36 13.43
N ALA A 239 -14.44 1.57 14.58
CA ALA A 239 -15.21 0.52 15.27
C ALA A 239 -16.42 0.03 14.45
N ILE A 240 -17.00 0.90 13.61
CA ILE A 240 -18.10 0.55 12.69
C ILE A 240 -17.62 0.15 11.29
N SER A 241 -16.33 -0.18 11.13
CA SER A 241 -15.71 -0.59 9.86
C SER A 241 -15.80 0.47 8.75
N THR A 242 -15.71 1.74 9.08
CA THR A 242 -15.51 2.79 8.07
C THR A 242 -14.09 2.68 7.49
N PRO A 243 -13.90 2.78 6.17
CA PRO A 243 -12.58 2.77 5.56
C PRO A 243 -11.66 3.82 6.18
N VAL A 244 -10.40 3.44 6.48
CA VAL A 244 -9.47 4.27 7.27
C VAL A 244 -9.30 5.67 6.70
N SER A 245 -9.21 5.83 5.38
CA SER A 245 -9.08 7.14 4.73
C SER A 245 -10.31 8.03 4.97
N PHE A 246 -11.52 7.48 4.89
CA PHE A 246 -12.74 8.23 5.21
C PHE A 246 -12.87 8.51 6.71
N ALA A 247 -12.45 7.58 7.57
CA ALA A 247 -12.43 7.78 9.02
C ALA A 247 -11.48 8.93 9.41
N MET A 248 -10.30 9.04 8.78
CA MET A 248 -9.36 10.14 8.99
C MET A 248 -9.94 11.49 8.52
N LEU A 249 -10.53 11.53 7.33
CA LEU A 249 -11.17 12.75 6.81
C LEU A 249 -12.36 13.19 7.67
N PHE A 250 -13.23 12.24 8.00
CA PHE A 250 -14.39 12.49 8.86
C PHE A 250 -13.96 13.10 10.19
N SER A 251 -13.00 12.46 10.87
CA SER A 251 -12.51 12.93 12.17
C SER A 251 -11.81 14.29 12.08
N ALA A 252 -11.09 14.57 10.99
CA ALA A 252 -10.50 15.89 10.75
C ALA A 252 -11.56 16.98 10.53
N PHE A 253 -12.66 16.69 9.81
CA PHE A 253 -13.78 17.62 9.68
C PHE A 253 -14.48 17.83 11.02
N VAL A 254 -14.71 16.77 11.79
CA VAL A 254 -15.33 16.85 13.12
C VAL A 254 -14.46 17.68 14.08
N ALA A 255 -13.15 17.48 14.09
CA ALA A 255 -12.22 18.31 14.87
C ALA A 255 -12.25 19.78 14.45
N ASN A 256 -12.36 20.01 13.13
CA ASN A 256 -12.45 21.38 12.61
C ASN A 256 -13.75 22.08 13.04
N PHE A 257 -14.87 21.35 13.12
CA PHE A 257 -16.13 21.90 13.66
C PHE A 257 -16.04 22.17 15.15
N ALA A 258 -15.27 21.37 15.91
CA ALA A 258 -15.08 21.57 17.35
C ALA A 258 -14.24 22.81 17.68
N GLY A 259 -13.15 23.04 16.96
CA GLY A 259 -12.15 24.07 17.25
C GLY A 259 -12.13 25.26 16.31
N ASP A 260 -12.95 25.28 15.25
CA ASP A 260 -12.90 26.29 14.17
C ASP A 260 -11.47 26.57 13.66
N ILE A 261 -10.70 25.48 13.47
CA ILE A 261 -9.25 25.54 13.18
C ILE A 261 -9.00 26.09 11.77
N LEU A 262 -9.83 25.66 10.80
CA LEU A 262 -9.70 25.99 9.38
C LEU A 262 -11.06 26.19 8.71
N PRO A 263 -11.20 27.14 7.78
CA PRO A 263 -12.36 27.17 6.90
C PRO A 263 -12.44 25.89 6.05
N ALA A 264 -13.65 25.39 5.78
CA ALA A 264 -13.87 24.13 5.07
C ALA A 264 -13.07 23.98 3.75
N PRO A 265 -12.92 25.02 2.90
CA PRO A 265 -12.08 24.97 1.72
C PRO A 265 -10.60 24.66 2.01
N ALA A 266 -10.07 25.12 3.15
CA ALA A 266 -8.68 24.89 3.53
C ALA A 266 -8.43 23.42 3.95
N VAL A 267 -9.43 22.74 4.53
CA VAL A 267 -9.36 21.29 4.79
C VAL A 267 -9.20 20.54 3.46
N VAL A 268 -9.99 20.90 2.44
CA VAL A 268 -9.91 20.31 1.10
C VAL A 268 -8.57 20.64 0.42
N GLN A 269 -8.08 21.86 0.57
CA GLN A 269 -6.77 22.26 0.07
C GLN A 269 -5.65 21.41 0.70
N ASN A 270 -5.74 21.10 2.00
CA ASN A 270 -4.80 20.21 2.68
C ASN A 270 -4.83 18.78 2.13
N VAL A 271 -6.01 18.24 1.78
CA VAL A 271 -6.14 16.92 1.13
C VAL A 271 -5.36 16.90 -0.19
N VAL A 272 -5.58 17.88 -1.05
CA VAL A 272 -4.88 17.98 -2.34
C VAL A 272 -3.38 18.27 -2.14
N GLY A 273 -3.05 19.17 -1.22
CA GLY A 273 -1.67 19.52 -0.88
C GLY A 273 -0.85 18.34 -0.38
N GLY A 274 -1.46 17.49 0.47
CA GLY A 274 -0.83 16.25 0.94
C GLY A 274 -0.52 15.27 -0.19
N SER A 275 -1.47 15.07 -1.09
CA SER A 275 -1.36 14.16 -2.23
C SER A 275 -0.45 14.69 -3.34
N SER A 276 -0.27 16.01 -3.48
CA SER A 276 0.43 16.64 -4.60
C SER A 276 1.93 16.87 -4.37
N LYS A 277 2.49 16.40 -3.25
CA LYS A 277 3.95 16.48 -3.01
C LYS A 277 4.70 15.72 -4.09
N TYR A 278 5.78 16.32 -4.65
CA TYR A 278 6.57 15.71 -5.74
C TYR A 278 7.05 14.29 -5.43
N LEU A 279 7.44 14.04 -4.19
CA LEU A 279 7.89 12.72 -3.75
C LEU A 279 6.80 11.64 -3.89
N MET A 280 5.52 12.03 -3.75
CA MET A 280 4.39 11.11 -3.87
C MET A 280 4.20 10.56 -5.28
N LEU A 281 4.68 11.28 -6.31
CA LEU A 281 4.67 10.81 -7.69
C LEU A 281 5.48 9.53 -7.90
N ALA A 282 6.44 9.22 -7.01
CA ALA A 282 7.19 7.97 -7.07
C ALA A 282 6.30 6.74 -6.81
N ILE A 283 5.26 6.88 -5.97
CA ILE A 283 4.40 5.76 -5.54
C ILE A 283 3.69 5.10 -6.73
N PRO A 284 2.91 5.81 -7.58
CA PRO A 284 2.24 5.20 -8.73
C PRO A 284 3.24 4.54 -9.69
N PHE A 285 4.44 5.09 -9.84
CA PHE A 285 5.45 4.51 -10.72
C PHE A 285 5.98 3.18 -10.18
N PHE A 286 6.31 3.10 -8.89
CA PHE A 286 6.76 1.83 -8.31
C PHE A 286 5.65 0.77 -8.27
N ILE A 287 4.41 1.15 -7.99
CA ILE A 287 3.26 0.25 -8.07
C ILE A 287 3.09 -0.27 -9.50
N LEU A 288 3.14 0.61 -10.51
CA LEU A 288 3.03 0.24 -11.90
C LEU A 288 4.21 -0.63 -12.36
N ALA A 289 5.45 -0.28 -12.00
CA ALA A 289 6.61 -1.08 -12.30
C ALA A 289 6.48 -2.50 -11.73
N GLY A 290 6.06 -2.64 -10.46
CA GLY A 290 5.81 -3.93 -9.83
C GLY A 290 4.73 -4.74 -10.54
N SER A 291 3.60 -4.12 -10.91
CA SER A 291 2.51 -4.75 -11.65
C SER A 291 2.96 -5.23 -13.04
N LEU A 292 3.71 -4.40 -13.76
CA LEU A 292 4.29 -4.77 -15.06
C LEU A 292 5.28 -5.92 -14.93
N MET A 293 6.16 -5.91 -13.94
CA MET A 293 7.12 -6.98 -13.72
C MET A 293 6.45 -8.31 -13.36
N ASN A 294 5.37 -8.25 -12.59
CA ASN A 294 4.60 -9.43 -12.20
C ASN A 294 3.95 -10.09 -13.44
N VAL A 295 3.20 -9.32 -14.23
CA VAL A 295 2.56 -9.84 -15.46
C VAL A 295 3.59 -10.18 -16.53
N GLY A 296 4.76 -9.53 -16.51
CA GLY A 296 5.90 -9.80 -17.39
C GLY A 296 6.64 -11.11 -17.14
N GLY A 297 6.24 -11.93 -16.13
CA GLY A 297 6.92 -13.19 -15.80
C GLY A 297 8.33 -13.01 -15.24
N LEU A 298 8.65 -11.80 -14.74
CA LEU A 298 9.94 -11.50 -14.15
C LEU A 298 10.06 -12.15 -12.76
N THR A 299 8.95 -12.26 -12.05
CA THR A 299 8.85 -12.90 -10.74
C THR A 299 9.26 -14.39 -10.80
N ASP A 300 8.83 -15.13 -11.82
CA ASP A 300 9.17 -16.55 -11.98
C ASP A 300 10.68 -16.78 -12.10
N ARG A 301 11.40 -15.82 -12.65
CA ARG A 301 12.86 -15.90 -12.83
C ARG A 301 13.60 -15.65 -11.54
N LEU A 302 13.13 -14.70 -10.72
CA LEU A 302 13.65 -14.49 -9.37
C LEU A 302 13.40 -15.73 -8.51
N MET A 303 12.22 -16.34 -8.63
CA MET A 303 11.87 -17.56 -7.91
C MET A 303 12.73 -18.74 -8.34
N ASN A 304 12.98 -18.94 -9.65
CA ASN A 304 13.88 -19.97 -10.18
C ASN A 304 15.32 -19.76 -9.71
N PHE A 305 15.78 -18.51 -9.60
CA PHE A 305 17.09 -18.20 -9.05
C PHE A 305 17.16 -18.51 -7.54
N ALA A 306 16.14 -18.10 -6.77
CA ALA A 306 16.04 -18.46 -5.35
C ALA A 306 16.04 -19.98 -5.15
N PHE A 307 15.32 -20.73 -6.01
CA PHE A 307 15.30 -22.19 -5.99
C PHE A 307 16.67 -22.80 -6.24
N ALA A 308 17.43 -22.27 -7.21
CA ALA A 308 18.79 -22.73 -7.49
C ALA A 308 19.76 -22.44 -6.32
N LEU A 309 19.52 -21.37 -5.54
CA LEU A 309 20.35 -20.99 -4.39
C LEU A 309 20.07 -21.87 -3.16
N VAL A 310 18.80 -21.94 -2.73
CA VAL A 310 18.42 -22.47 -1.42
C VAL A 310 17.47 -23.68 -1.48
N GLY A 311 16.99 -24.08 -2.66
CA GLY A 311 16.00 -25.15 -2.80
C GLY A 311 16.47 -26.53 -2.30
N HIS A 312 17.77 -26.74 -2.22
CA HIS A 312 18.40 -27.97 -1.69
C HIS A 312 18.48 -28.02 -0.15
N MET A 313 18.25 -26.89 0.53
CA MET A 313 18.32 -26.81 1.98
C MET A 313 17.12 -27.51 2.63
N ARG A 314 17.24 -27.88 3.92
CA ARG A 314 16.11 -28.35 4.69
C ARG A 314 15.02 -27.27 4.74
N GLY A 315 13.77 -27.69 4.44
CA GLY A 315 12.70 -26.72 4.23
C GLY A 315 12.78 -25.99 2.88
N GLY A 316 13.39 -26.61 1.86
CA GLY A 316 13.78 -25.98 0.60
C GLY A 316 12.76 -25.01 -0.01
N LEU A 317 11.47 -25.40 -0.17
CA LEU A 317 10.44 -24.49 -0.69
C LEU A 317 10.11 -23.33 0.25
N ALA A 318 10.13 -23.55 1.55
CA ALA A 318 9.92 -22.48 2.52
C ALA A 318 11.09 -21.49 2.53
N GLN A 319 12.34 -21.99 2.33
CA GLN A 319 13.52 -21.16 2.13
C GLN A 319 13.44 -20.35 0.84
N VAL A 320 13.00 -20.99 -0.25
CA VAL A 320 12.79 -20.32 -1.55
C VAL A 320 11.76 -19.19 -1.41
N ASN A 321 10.68 -19.39 -0.65
CA ASN A 321 9.68 -18.37 -0.42
C ASN A 321 10.29 -17.12 0.22
N ILE A 322 11.10 -17.25 1.27
CA ILE A 322 11.76 -16.09 1.92
C ILE A 322 12.78 -15.44 0.99
N VAL A 323 13.66 -16.22 0.37
CA VAL A 323 14.69 -15.66 -0.50
C VAL A 323 14.08 -14.99 -1.74
N SER A 324 13.01 -15.56 -2.30
CA SER A 324 12.29 -14.91 -3.41
C SER A 324 11.63 -13.60 -2.97
N SER A 325 11.02 -13.51 -1.78
CA SER A 325 10.49 -12.26 -1.23
C SER A 325 11.59 -11.21 -1.01
N MET A 326 12.78 -11.62 -0.54
CA MET A 326 13.93 -10.70 -0.45
C MET A 326 14.36 -10.15 -1.82
N LEU A 327 14.42 -11.01 -2.84
CA LEU A 327 14.80 -10.61 -4.20
C LEU A 327 13.70 -9.78 -4.87
N TYR A 328 12.43 -10.15 -4.64
CA TYR A 328 11.28 -9.49 -5.20
C TYR A 328 11.01 -8.12 -4.56
N SER A 329 11.46 -7.90 -3.33
CA SER A 329 11.36 -6.62 -2.64
C SER A 329 11.95 -5.47 -3.46
N GLY A 330 13.07 -5.72 -4.14
CA GLY A 330 13.71 -4.78 -5.04
C GLY A 330 12.85 -4.31 -6.23
N VAL A 331 11.66 -4.88 -6.38
CA VAL A 331 10.76 -4.68 -7.53
C VAL A 331 9.39 -4.18 -7.11
N SER A 332 8.73 -4.88 -6.19
CA SER A 332 7.33 -4.62 -5.81
C SER A 332 7.17 -3.55 -4.73
N GLY A 333 8.05 -3.57 -3.73
CA GLY A 333 7.98 -2.67 -2.57
C GLY A 333 6.67 -2.75 -1.76
N SER A 334 5.81 -3.77 -2.01
CA SER A 334 4.50 -3.95 -1.39
C SER A 334 4.35 -5.33 -0.74
N SER A 335 4.18 -5.33 0.58
CA SER A 335 3.95 -6.56 1.36
C SER A 335 2.63 -7.26 1.02
N TYR A 336 1.58 -6.50 0.72
CA TYR A 336 0.27 -7.09 0.37
C TYR A 336 0.30 -7.82 -0.96
N SER A 337 0.97 -7.23 -1.96
CA SER A 337 1.17 -7.87 -3.27
C SER A 337 1.99 -9.14 -3.14
N ASP A 338 3.08 -9.12 -2.35
CA ASP A 338 3.94 -10.29 -2.10
C ASP A 338 3.20 -11.40 -1.35
N ALA A 339 2.44 -11.07 -0.30
CA ALA A 339 1.61 -12.04 0.42
C ALA A 339 0.57 -12.69 -0.48
N ALA A 340 -0.11 -11.91 -1.32
CA ALA A 340 -1.15 -12.42 -2.21
C ALA A 340 -0.55 -13.33 -3.31
N MET A 341 0.53 -12.89 -3.94
CA MET A 341 1.21 -13.64 -5.00
C MET A 341 1.91 -14.88 -4.44
N GLY A 342 2.67 -14.72 -3.37
CA GLY A 342 3.36 -15.83 -2.69
C GLY A 342 2.38 -16.91 -2.27
N THR A 343 1.19 -16.53 -1.77
CA THR A 343 0.15 -17.50 -1.40
C THR A 343 -0.35 -18.29 -2.61
N LYS A 344 -0.62 -17.61 -3.73
CA LYS A 344 -1.11 -18.28 -4.94
C LYS A 344 -0.07 -19.21 -5.56
N LEU A 345 1.20 -18.84 -5.54
CA LEU A 345 2.27 -19.56 -6.20
C LEU A 345 2.94 -20.62 -5.31
N MET A 346 3.27 -20.26 -4.07
CA MET A 346 4.09 -21.10 -3.19
C MET A 346 3.30 -22.03 -2.31
N VAL A 347 2.16 -21.59 -1.77
CA VAL A 347 1.38 -22.41 -0.82
C VAL A 347 0.92 -23.74 -1.45
N PRO A 348 0.34 -23.78 -2.67
CA PRO A 348 -0.03 -25.06 -3.29
C PRO A 348 1.18 -25.98 -3.49
N GLN A 349 2.30 -25.45 -4.00
CA GLN A 349 3.52 -26.24 -4.23
C GLN A 349 4.12 -26.77 -2.93
N MET A 350 4.05 -26.02 -1.83
CA MET A 350 4.48 -26.46 -0.53
C MET A 350 3.59 -27.59 -0.01
N VAL A 351 2.27 -27.44 -0.13
CA VAL A 351 1.30 -28.47 0.29
C VAL A 351 1.48 -29.77 -0.49
N GLU A 352 1.66 -29.70 -1.79
CA GLU A 352 1.95 -30.88 -2.65
C GLU A 352 3.23 -31.62 -2.23
N ARG A 353 4.20 -30.93 -1.63
CA ARG A 353 5.43 -31.51 -1.09
C ARG A 353 5.36 -31.83 0.41
N GLY A 354 4.17 -31.93 0.98
CA GLY A 354 3.93 -32.40 2.34
C GLY A 354 4.05 -31.36 3.45
N TYR A 355 4.16 -30.07 3.11
CA TYR A 355 4.04 -29.02 4.13
C TYR A 355 2.59 -28.83 4.54
N SER A 356 2.32 -28.53 5.82
CA SER A 356 0.96 -28.20 6.22
C SER A 356 0.54 -26.83 5.65
N ALA A 357 -0.71 -26.72 5.18
CA ALA A 357 -1.23 -25.46 4.62
C ALA A 357 -1.10 -24.26 5.61
N PRO A 358 -1.42 -24.41 6.93
CA PRO A 358 -1.23 -23.32 7.88
C PRO A 358 0.23 -22.88 8.03
N PHE A 359 1.19 -23.80 7.98
CA PHE A 359 2.62 -23.47 8.04
C PHE A 359 3.06 -22.75 6.76
N SER A 360 2.62 -23.21 5.59
CA SER A 360 2.93 -22.59 4.30
C SER A 360 2.40 -21.15 4.24
N CYS A 361 1.17 -20.91 4.71
CA CYS A 361 0.60 -19.57 4.84
C CYS A 361 1.39 -18.70 5.82
N ALA A 362 1.80 -19.25 6.97
CA ALA A 362 2.59 -18.51 7.96
C ALA A 362 3.97 -18.10 7.42
N VAL A 363 4.66 -19.00 6.70
CA VAL A 363 5.92 -18.67 6.01
C VAL A 363 5.72 -17.53 5.01
N THR A 364 4.69 -17.62 4.18
CA THR A 364 4.38 -16.61 3.15
C THR A 364 4.02 -15.27 3.78
N ALA A 365 3.22 -15.26 4.85
CA ALA A 365 2.90 -14.03 5.57
C ALA A 365 4.15 -13.39 6.20
N ALA A 366 5.02 -14.19 6.81
CA ALA A 366 6.25 -13.71 7.41
C ALA A 366 7.25 -13.18 6.37
N SER A 367 7.44 -13.87 5.22
CA SER A 367 8.31 -13.41 4.14
C SER A 367 7.82 -12.10 3.53
N ALA A 368 6.52 -11.91 3.46
CA ALA A 368 5.91 -10.70 2.91
C ALA A 368 6.14 -9.42 3.75
N THR A 369 6.76 -9.51 4.92
CA THR A 369 7.23 -8.32 5.66
C THR A 369 8.46 -7.68 5.02
N LEU A 370 9.28 -8.45 4.31
CA LEU A 370 10.57 -8.03 3.79
C LEU A 370 10.49 -6.95 2.68
N PRO A 371 9.52 -7.00 1.72
CA PRO A 371 9.43 -6.00 0.67
C PRO A 371 9.20 -4.56 1.13
N ASN A 372 8.64 -4.34 2.30
CA ASN A 372 8.49 -2.98 2.83
C ASN A 372 9.74 -2.48 3.60
N VAL A 373 10.69 -3.36 3.89
CA VAL A 373 11.94 -3.00 4.59
C VAL A 373 13.13 -2.96 3.63
N ILE A 374 13.20 -3.90 2.68
CA ILE A 374 14.27 -3.92 1.66
C ILE A 374 13.91 -2.98 0.51
N PRO A 375 14.81 -2.04 0.12
CA PRO A 375 14.52 -1.08 -0.95
C PRO A 375 14.41 -1.69 -2.36
N PRO A 376 13.66 -1.01 -3.27
CA PRO A 376 12.79 0.16 -3.05
C PRO A 376 11.51 -0.20 -2.29
N SER A 377 11.15 0.59 -1.29
CA SER A 377 10.02 0.35 -0.40
C SER A 377 9.02 1.49 -0.44
N ILE A 378 7.74 1.18 -0.63
CA ILE A 378 6.64 2.15 -0.59
C ILE A 378 6.45 2.68 0.84
N ALA A 379 6.64 1.84 1.88
CA ALA A 379 6.54 2.26 3.26
C ALA A 379 7.57 3.35 3.61
N PHE A 380 8.81 3.22 3.15
CA PHE A 380 9.81 4.27 3.33
C PHE A 380 9.52 5.52 2.52
N LEU A 381 8.86 5.43 1.36
CA LEU A 381 8.39 6.61 0.62
C LEU A 381 7.33 7.38 1.41
N LEU A 382 6.35 6.67 1.98
CA LEU A 382 5.32 7.25 2.84
C LEU A 382 5.94 7.90 4.08
N LEU A 383 6.86 7.20 4.73
CA LEU A 383 7.57 7.70 5.90
C LEU A 383 8.39 8.97 5.58
N ALA A 384 9.12 8.96 4.46
CA ALA A 384 9.89 10.10 4.00
C ALA A 384 9.02 11.34 3.80
N ALA A 385 7.83 11.14 3.23
CA ALA A 385 6.89 12.22 2.98
C ALA A 385 6.19 12.73 4.24
N ALA A 386 5.85 11.83 5.18
CA ALA A 386 5.23 12.17 6.46
C ALA A 386 6.23 12.84 7.42
N GLY A 387 7.47 12.35 7.45
CA GLY A 387 8.54 12.82 8.34
C GLY A 387 9.48 13.87 7.72
N ASN A 388 9.27 14.24 6.46
CA ASN A 388 10.15 15.13 5.69
C ASN A 388 11.63 14.64 5.67
N LEU A 389 11.82 13.34 5.42
CA LEU A 389 13.12 12.66 5.46
C LEU A 389 13.64 12.35 4.06
N SER A 390 14.94 12.13 3.96
CA SER A 390 15.57 11.69 2.70
C SER A 390 15.24 10.23 2.38
N VAL A 391 14.59 9.98 1.24
CA VAL A 391 14.27 8.63 0.74
C VAL A 391 15.54 7.80 0.55
N GLY A 392 16.57 8.40 -0.05
CA GLY A 392 17.83 7.70 -0.30
C GLY A 392 18.48 7.21 0.99
N LYS A 393 18.52 8.06 2.05
CA LYS A 393 19.03 7.68 3.36
C LYS A 393 18.18 6.58 4.01
N LEU A 394 16.84 6.69 3.95
CA LEU A 394 15.95 5.67 4.50
C LEU A 394 16.11 4.32 3.78
N TRP A 395 16.20 4.34 2.45
CA TRP A 395 16.40 3.11 1.69
C TRP A 395 17.72 2.44 2.02
N MET A 396 18.81 3.21 2.11
CA MET A 396 20.11 2.66 2.52
C MET A 396 20.06 2.09 3.94
N ALA A 397 19.38 2.77 4.85
CA ALA A 397 19.22 2.34 6.23
C ALA A 397 18.37 1.07 6.38
N GLY A 398 17.47 0.78 5.44
CA GLY A 398 16.62 -0.42 5.43
C GLY A 398 17.32 -1.69 4.93
N VAL A 399 18.43 -1.59 4.18
CA VAL A 399 19.11 -2.75 3.57
C VAL A 399 19.56 -3.77 4.61
N VAL A 400 20.37 -3.34 5.58
CA VAL A 400 20.92 -4.26 6.61
C VAL A 400 19.81 -4.85 7.50
N PRO A 401 18.87 -4.04 8.04
CA PRO A 401 17.71 -4.56 8.75
C PRO A 401 16.93 -5.60 7.97
N GLY A 402 16.62 -5.35 6.70
CA GLY A 402 15.89 -6.29 5.85
C GLY A 402 16.64 -7.60 5.61
N ILE A 403 17.95 -7.54 5.37
CA ILE A 403 18.80 -8.74 5.26
C ILE A 403 18.84 -9.49 6.59
N LEU A 404 18.98 -8.80 7.71
CA LEU A 404 18.98 -9.41 9.06
C LEU A 404 17.66 -10.18 9.29
N MET A 405 16.52 -9.54 9.02
CA MET A 405 15.20 -10.19 9.14
C MET A 405 15.12 -11.43 8.26
N GLY A 406 15.54 -11.33 7.00
CA GLY A 406 15.53 -12.46 6.06
C GLY A 406 16.41 -13.61 6.53
N VAL A 407 17.63 -13.35 6.98
CA VAL A 407 18.56 -14.38 7.50
C VAL A 407 17.98 -15.05 8.75
N MET A 408 17.39 -14.29 9.67
CA MET A 408 16.76 -14.84 10.86
C MET A 408 15.55 -15.72 10.52
N LEU A 409 14.74 -15.34 9.53
CA LEU A 409 13.63 -16.18 9.05
C LEU A 409 14.13 -17.47 8.37
N VAL A 410 15.18 -17.39 7.54
CA VAL A 410 15.85 -18.55 6.93
C VAL A 410 16.37 -19.51 8.00
N ALA A 411 17.04 -18.99 9.02
CA ALA A 411 17.52 -19.79 10.14
C ALA A 411 16.37 -20.49 10.89
N LEU A 412 15.30 -19.75 11.21
CA LEU A 412 14.13 -20.31 11.87
C LEU A 412 13.49 -21.45 11.07
N ILE A 413 13.29 -21.25 9.76
CA ILE A 413 12.74 -22.30 8.87
C ILE A 413 13.64 -23.53 8.86
N TYR A 414 14.95 -23.35 8.79
CA TYR A 414 15.88 -24.46 8.83
C TYR A 414 15.70 -25.32 10.11
N PHE A 415 15.62 -24.69 11.27
CA PHE A 415 15.40 -25.39 12.54
C PHE A 415 14.03 -26.07 12.63
N ILE A 416 12.94 -25.39 12.19
CA ILE A 416 11.60 -25.99 12.18
C ILE A 416 11.56 -27.18 11.23
N SER A 417 12.20 -27.08 10.06
CA SER A 417 12.20 -28.13 9.04
C SER A 417 12.98 -29.37 9.47
N ILE A 418 14.05 -29.22 10.23
CA ILE A 418 14.75 -30.35 10.85
C ILE A 418 13.81 -31.10 11.80
N ARG A 419 13.08 -30.37 12.65
CA ARG A 419 12.18 -30.99 13.66
C ARG A 419 10.96 -31.64 13.03
N LYS A 420 10.44 -31.09 11.92
CA LYS A 420 9.24 -31.58 11.23
C LYS A 420 9.53 -32.51 10.05
N GLY A 421 10.79 -32.72 9.69
CA GLY A 421 11.18 -33.57 8.55
C GLY A 421 10.82 -32.97 7.19
N TYR A 422 10.73 -31.64 7.05
CA TYR A 422 10.41 -31.00 5.78
C TYR A 422 11.64 -30.87 4.87
N GLY A 423 11.59 -31.48 3.67
CA GLY A 423 12.59 -31.35 2.61
C GLY A 423 13.99 -31.86 2.99
N GLY A 424 14.93 -31.74 2.09
CA GLY A 424 16.32 -32.14 2.27
C GLY A 424 16.80 -33.23 1.34
N ASP A 425 15.92 -33.74 0.46
CA ASP A 425 16.22 -34.86 -0.44
C ASP A 425 16.70 -34.43 -1.83
N SER A 426 16.79 -33.12 -2.09
CA SER A 426 17.22 -32.57 -3.38
C SER A 426 18.73 -32.32 -3.40
N ALA A 427 19.40 -32.80 -4.43
CA ALA A 427 20.82 -32.49 -4.63
C ALA A 427 21.01 -30.96 -4.87
N PRO A 428 22.12 -30.38 -4.39
CA PRO A 428 22.43 -28.98 -4.67
C PRO A 428 22.53 -28.74 -6.19
N ALA A 429 21.94 -27.64 -6.67
CA ALA A 429 22.08 -27.23 -8.06
C ALA A 429 23.57 -27.04 -8.41
N SER A 430 23.98 -27.52 -9.59
CA SER A 430 25.36 -27.34 -10.07
C SER A 430 25.70 -25.84 -10.20
N LEU A 431 26.99 -25.52 -10.11
CA LEU A 431 27.45 -24.12 -10.27
C LEU A 431 27.00 -23.54 -11.62
N ALA A 432 27.04 -24.33 -12.68
CA ALA A 432 26.55 -23.93 -14.01
C ALA A 432 25.06 -23.63 -14.02
N MET A 433 24.23 -24.40 -13.29
CA MET A 433 22.80 -24.16 -13.16
C MET A 433 22.53 -22.89 -12.36
N ARG A 434 23.26 -22.66 -11.27
CA ARG A 434 23.16 -21.40 -10.46
C ARG A 434 23.56 -20.19 -11.28
N ALA A 435 24.68 -20.27 -12.04
CA ALA A 435 25.13 -19.17 -12.90
C ALA A 435 24.12 -18.90 -14.02
N ARG A 436 23.54 -19.94 -14.63
CA ARG A 436 22.49 -19.77 -15.64
C ARG A 436 21.22 -19.09 -15.05
N ALA A 437 20.75 -19.56 -13.89
CA ALA A 437 19.60 -18.98 -13.21
C ALA A 437 19.86 -17.49 -12.83
N PHE A 438 21.07 -17.17 -12.35
CA PHE A 438 21.50 -15.80 -12.09
C PHE A 438 21.47 -14.93 -13.35
N LEU A 439 22.03 -15.40 -14.48
CA LEU A 439 22.02 -14.65 -15.73
C LEU A 439 20.60 -14.36 -16.24
N TYR A 440 19.64 -15.27 -16.03
CA TYR A 440 18.24 -15.03 -16.36
C TYR A 440 17.54 -14.07 -15.39
N ALA A 441 17.95 -14.01 -14.13
CA ALA A 441 17.45 -13.09 -13.12
C ALA A 441 18.17 -11.72 -13.15
N CYS A 442 19.37 -11.65 -13.70
CA CYS A 442 20.24 -10.47 -13.71
C CYS A 442 19.55 -9.20 -14.25
N PRO A 443 18.76 -9.23 -15.35
CA PRO A 443 18.06 -8.03 -15.81
C PRO A 443 17.10 -7.47 -14.78
N VAL A 444 16.44 -8.33 -14.00
CA VAL A 444 15.51 -7.89 -12.94
C VAL A 444 16.29 -7.34 -11.75
N LEU A 445 17.33 -8.02 -11.31
CA LEU A 445 18.19 -7.60 -10.20
C LEU A 445 18.93 -6.29 -10.50
N SER A 446 19.31 -6.08 -11.77
CA SER A 446 19.99 -4.84 -12.18
C SER A 446 19.12 -3.60 -11.96
N LEU A 447 17.79 -3.72 -12.05
CA LEU A 447 16.88 -2.61 -11.80
C LEU A 447 17.00 -2.09 -10.35
N THR A 448 17.01 -2.99 -9.38
CA THR A 448 17.18 -2.62 -7.95
C THR A 448 18.51 -1.91 -7.73
N VAL A 449 19.59 -2.43 -8.33
CA VAL A 449 20.92 -1.83 -8.23
C VAL A 449 20.95 -0.44 -8.89
N LEU A 450 20.33 -0.30 -10.06
CA LEU A 450 20.25 0.99 -10.79
C LEU A 450 19.43 2.03 -10.00
N ILE A 451 18.30 1.64 -9.42
CA ILE A 451 17.47 2.54 -8.61
C ILE A 451 18.25 3.02 -7.37
N ILE A 452 18.74 2.09 -6.56
CA ILE A 452 19.45 2.41 -5.32
C ILE A 452 20.74 3.19 -5.63
N GLY A 453 21.53 2.70 -6.57
CA GLY A 453 22.78 3.33 -6.99
C GLY A 453 22.58 4.72 -7.58
N GLY A 454 21.60 4.88 -8.47
CA GLY A 454 21.28 6.18 -9.09
C GLY A 454 20.83 7.24 -8.11
N ILE A 455 19.98 6.88 -7.14
CA ILE A 455 19.53 7.79 -6.08
C ILE A 455 20.69 8.12 -5.12
N ARG A 456 21.49 7.14 -4.75
CA ARG A 456 22.64 7.34 -3.86
C ARG A 456 23.70 8.26 -4.45
N LEU A 457 24.03 8.07 -5.72
CA LEU A 457 25.00 8.92 -6.41
C LEU A 457 24.44 10.31 -6.75
N GLY A 458 23.16 10.58 -6.40
CA GLY A 458 22.48 11.84 -6.72
C GLY A 458 22.23 12.05 -8.22
N ILE A 459 22.34 10.97 -9.02
CA ILE A 459 22.10 11.02 -10.47
C ILE A 459 20.62 11.21 -10.75
N VAL A 460 19.74 10.45 -10.05
CA VAL A 460 18.30 10.48 -10.24
C VAL A 460 17.56 10.72 -8.93
N THR A 461 16.42 11.40 -8.99
CA THR A 461 15.48 11.51 -7.87
C THR A 461 14.65 10.22 -7.73
N PRO A 462 14.01 9.96 -6.57
CA PRO A 462 13.14 8.80 -6.40
C PRO A 462 12.01 8.72 -7.43
N THR A 463 11.45 9.87 -7.83
CA THR A 463 10.40 9.97 -8.84
C THR A 463 10.90 9.59 -10.23
N GLU A 464 12.08 10.11 -10.61
CA GLU A 464 12.74 9.75 -11.87
C GLU A 464 13.14 8.27 -11.90
N ALA A 465 13.67 7.74 -10.80
CA ALA A 465 13.98 6.33 -10.67
C ALA A 465 12.72 5.44 -10.83
N GLY A 466 11.58 5.85 -10.26
CA GLY A 466 10.32 5.15 -10.41
C GLY A 466 9.84 5.09 -11.87
N VAL A 467 9.89 6.20 -12.59
CA VAL A 467 9.50 6.23 -14.01
C VAL A 467 10.45 5.41 -14.88
N LEU A 468 11.75 5.48 -14.61
CA LEU A 468 12.74 4.63 -15.30
C LEU A 468 12.49 3.14 -15.04
N ALA A 469 12.07 2.78 -13.81
CA ALA A 469 11.68 1.42 -13.47
C ALA A 469 10.48 0.94 -14.29
N VAL A 470 9.45 1.80 -14.50
CA VAL A 470 8.30 1.50 -15.36
C VAL A 470 8.74 1.21 -16.78
N ILE A 471 9.54 2.11 -17.37
CA ILE A 471 10.03 1.96 -18.75
C ILE A 471 10.90 0.71 -18.89
N PHE A 472 11.78 0.45 -17.94
CA PHE A 472 12.64 -0.73 -17.92
C PHE A 472 11.81 -2.03 -17.83
N ALA A 473 10.84 -2.09 -16.92
CA ALA A 473 9.92 -3.23 -16.80
C ALA A 473 9.13 -3.46 -18.09
N PHE A 474 8.61 -2.37 -18.69
CA PHE A 474 7.88 -2.42 -19.95
C PHE A 474 8.76 -2.95 -21.10
N LEU A 475 9.97 -2.43 -21.25
CA LEU A 475 10.91 -2.88 -22.30
C LEU A 475 11.32 -4.34 -22.10
N LEU A 476 11.61 -4.76 -20.88
CA LEU A 476 11.94 -6.16 -20.60
C LEU A 476 10.78 -7.10 -20.96
N GLY A 477 9.56 -6.77 -20.55
CA GLY A 477 8.39 -7.58 -20.83
C GLY A 477 8.01 -7.62 -22.31
N THR A 478 8.22 -6.51 -23.05
CA THR A 478 7.86 -6.41 -24.47
C THR A 478 8.93 -6.99 -25.39
N ILE A 479 10.20 -6.61 -25.18
CA ILE A 479 11.30 -6.91 -26.13
C ILE A 479 11.97 -8.22 -25.76
N VAL A 480 12.34 -8.37 -24.47
CA VAL A 480 13.18 -9.49 -24.02
C VAL A 480 12.33 -10.74 -23.79
N TYR A 481 11.20 -10.57 -23.10
CA TYR A 481 10.41 -11.71 -22.62
C TYR A 481 9.17 -11.98 -23.45
N ARG A 482 8.63 -10.97 -24.13
CA ARG A 482 7.43 -11.07 -24.99
C ARG A 482 6.26 -11.77 -24.30
N SER A 483 6.02 -11.41 -23.02
CA SER A 483 5.13 -12.16 -22.13
C SER A 483 3.72 -11.55 -22.01
N TRP A 484 3.48 -10.36 -22.57
CA TRP A 484 2.16 -9.73 -22.45
C TRP A 484 1.31 -9.81 -23.71
N SER A 485 0.01 -9.83 -23.44
CA SER A 485 -1.01 -9.47 -24.43
C SER A 485 -1.48 -8.02 -24.16
N PRO A 486 -2.07 -7.33 -25.13
CA PRO A 486 -2.66 -5.99 -24.89
C PRO A 486 -3.67 -5.96 -23.74
N ARG A 487 -4.40 -7.05 -23.57
CA ARG A 487 -5.38 -7.20 -22.48
C ARG A 487 -4.74 -7.29 -21.12
N THR A 488 -3.73 -8.16 -20.96
CA THR A 488 -3.03 -8.33 -19.68
C THR A 488 -2.25 -7.07 -19.29
N LEU A 489 -1.73 -6.33 -20.27
CA LEU A 489 -1.09 -5.04 -20.06
C LEU A 489 -2.10 -4.00 -19.55
N TYR A 490 -3.27 -3.90 -20.20
CA TYR A 490 -4.33 -2.99 -19.76
C TYR A 490 -4.80 -3.31 -18.33
N GLU A 491 -5.06 -4.58 -18.03
CA GLU A 491 -5.47 -5.04 -16.70
C GLU A 491 -4.40 -4.72 -15.63
N ALA A 492 -3.11 -4.86 -15.95
CA ALA A 492 -2.02 -4.49 -15.05
C ALA A 492 -1.95 -2.97 -14.77
N ILE A 493 -2.12 -2.13 -15.81
CA ILE A 493 -2.13 -0.68 -15.65
C ILE A 493 -3.37 -0.23 -14.86
N GLN A 494 -4.53 -0.83 -15.11
CA GLN A 494 -5.77 -0.54 -14.40
C GLN A 494 -5.66 -0.89 -12.90
N SER A 495 -5.10 -2.06 -12.58
CA SER A 495 -4.83 -2.47 -11.20
C SER A 495 -3.87 -1.49 -10.52
N ALA A 496 -2.78 -1.13 -11.20
CA ALA A 496 -1.80 -0.17 -10.67
C ALA A 496 -2.41 1.22 -10.44
N ALA A 497 -3.31 1.68 -11.32
CA ALA A 497 -4.01 2.94 -11.14
C ALA A 497 -4.94 2.92 -9.92
N ALA A 498 -5.66 1.82 -9.70
CA ALA A 498 -6.52 1.64 -8.53
C ALA A 498 -5.72 1.60 -7.22
N ASP A 499 -4.61 0.84 -7.18
CA ASP A 499 -3.74 0.75 -6.02
C ASP A 499 -3.07 2.11 -5.71
N ALA A 500 -2.61 2.82 -6.75
CA ALA A 500 -2.04 4.17 -6.60
C ALA A 500 -3.08 5.19 -6.10
N ALA A 501 -4.34 5.05 -6.53
CA ALA A 501 -5.42 5.90 -6.04
C ALA A 501 -5.73 5.67 -4.57
N LEU A 502 -5.77 4.41 -4.12
CA LEU A 502 -5.99 4.07 -2.72
C LEU A 502 -4.92 4.66 -1.80
N VAL A 503 -3.66 4.45 -2.16
CA VAL A 503 -2.53 4.98 -1.38
C VAL A 503 -2.50 6.50 -1.44
N GLY A 504 -2.71 7.10 -2.60
CA GLY A 504 -2.73 8.55 -2.78
C GLY A 504 -3.88 9.22 -2.00
N PHE A 505 -5.07 8.61 -1.99
CA PHE A 505 -6.21 9.12 -1.21
C PHE A 505 -5.99 8.98 0.30
N LEU A 506 -5.35 7.91 0.75
CA LEU A 506 -4.96 7.74 2.15
C LEU A 506 -4.01 8.86 2.60
N ILE A 507 -3.01 9.20 1.76
CA ILE A 507 -2.09 10.31 2.03
C ILE A 507 -2.84 11.64 2.09
N GLY A 508 -3.75 11.88 1.14
CA GLY A 508 -4.60 13.07 1.12
C GLY A 508 -5.44 13.19 2.38
N ALA A 509 -6.06 12.09 2.80
CA ALA A 509 -6.88 12.02 4.01
C ALA A 509 -6.08 12.23 5.30
N ALA A 510 -4.86 11.74 5.35
CA ALA A 510 -3.97 11.89 6.49
C ALA A 510 -3.47 13.32 6.68
N SER A 511 -3.43 14.12 5.62
CA SER A 511 -2.87 15.48 5.67
C SER A 511 -3.66 16.43 6.59
N PRO A 512 -4.98 16.60 6.46
CA PRO A 512 -5.76 17.41 7.39
C PRO A 512 -5.80 16.82 8.81
N PHE A 513 -5.78 15.50 8.96
CA PHE A 513 -5.68 14.84 10.27
C PHE A 513 -4.37 15.21 10.99
N ALA A 514 -3.24 15.09 10.30
CA ALA A 514 -1.94 15.50 10.83
C ALA A 514 -1.85 17.00 11.08
N PHE A 515 -2.50 17.82 10.24
CA PHE A 515 -2.55 19.26 10.41
C PHE A 515 -3.21 19.67 11.73
N VAL A 516 -4.33 19.05 12.10
CA VAL A 516 -4.99 19.30 13.41
C VAL A 516 -4.04 18.97 14.56
N LEU A 517 -3.37 17.82 14.54
CA LEU A 517 -2.40 17.43 15.59
C LEU A 517 -1.25 18.41 15.73
N ILE A 518 -0.75 18.94 14.61
CA ILE A 518 0.37 19.91 14.60
C ILE A 518 -0.09 21.28 15.11
N THR A 519 -1.27 21.74 14.67
CA THR A 519 -1.84 23.04 15.07
C THR A 519 -2.14 23.07 16.56
N GLU A 520 -2.67 21.98 17.10
CA GLU A 520 -2.94 21.81 18.53
C GLU A 520 -1.68 21.45 19.34
N GLN A 521 -0.50 21.49 18.71
CA GLN A 521 0.80 21.26 19.34
C GLN A 521 0.91 19.93 20.10
N VAL A 522 0.17 18.88 19.69
CA VAL A 522 0.19 17.57 20.34
C VAL A 522 1.61 16.95 20.42
N PRO A 523 2.45 17.00 19.35
CA PRO A 523 3.82 16.49 19.44
C PRO A 523 4.67 17.23 20.48
N GLN A 524 4.49 18.56 20.61
CA GLN A 524 5.20 19.40 21.56
C GLN A 524 4.78 19.11 23.00
N GLN A 525 3.46 18.94 23.23
CA GLN A 525 2.91 18.57 24.53
C GLN A 525 3.43 17.19 24.97
N LEU A 526 3.47 16.23 24.04
CA LEU A 526 4.06 14.91 24.29
C LEU A 526 5.56 15.02 24.63
N ALA A 527 6.31 15.82 23.88
CA ALA A 527 7.73 16.03 24.14
C ALA A 527 8.02 16.69 25.50
N GLN A 528 7.12 17.51 26.00
CA GLN A 528 7.22 18.13 27.33
C GLN A 528 6.80 17.20 28.47
N THR A 529 5.81 16.32 28.24
CA THR A 529 5.29 15.42 29.27
C THR A 529 6.14 14.14 29.44
N LEU A 530 6.75 13.65 28.34
CA LEU A 530 7.56 12.43 28.35
C LEU A 530 8.78 12.46 29.28
N PRO A 531 9.55 13.57 29.44
CA PRO A 531 10.64 13.64 30.40
C PRO A 531 10.17 13.46 31.85
N GLY A 532 8.90 13.80 32.14
CA GLY A 532 8.28 13.53 33.45
C GLY A 532 8.02 12.03 33.71
N LEU A 533 7.89 11.23 32.64
CA LEU A 533 7.70 9.78 32.73
C LEU A 533 9.06 9.04 32.74
N THR A 534 9.97 9.44 31.86
CA THR A 534 11.32 8.83 31.77
C THR A 534 12.30 9.75 31.04
N THR A 535 13.51 9.84 31.58
CA THR A 535 14.66 10.46 30.91
C THR A 535 15.54 9.43 30.19
N ASN A 536 15.23 8.15 30.36
CA ASN A 536 16.01 7.07 29.75
C ASN A 536 15.53 6.81 28.30
N VAL A 537 16.40 7.11 27.34
CA VAL A 537 16.15 6.92 25.91
C VAL A 537 15.76 5.47 25.55
N LEU A 538 16.32 4.47 26.25
CA LEU A 538 16.01 3.06 25.99
C LEU A 538 14.56 2.73 26.37
N VAL A 539 14.07 3.30 27.48
CA VAL A 539 12.69 3.14 27.92
C VAL A 539 11.74 3.88 26.97
N LEU A 540 12.13 5.07 26.50
CA LEU A 540 11.36 5.82 25.51
C LEU A 540 11.20 5.05 24.21
N LEU A 541 12.27 4.43 23.69
CA LEU A 541 12.24 3.56 22.52
C LEU A 541 11.35 2.34 22.75
N LEU A 542 11.34 1.75 23.95
CA LEU A 542 10.46 0.63 24.28
C LEU A 542 8.98 1.04 24.24
N LEU A 543 8.65 2.18 24.86
CA LEU A 543 7.28 2.71 24.85
C LEU A 543 6.81 3.03 23.44
N ALA A 544 7.68 3.63 22.61
CA ALA A 544 7.39 3.86 21.20
C ALA A 544 7.18 2.55 20.45
N ASN A 545 8.01 1.53 20.68
CA ASN A 545 7.83 0.21 20.07
C ASN A 545 6.49 -0.43 20.46
N LEU A 546 6.08 -0.34 21.72
CA LEU A 546 4.79 -0.88 22.17
C LEU A 546 3.61 -0.15 21.52
N LEU A 547 3.68 1.19 21.42
CA LEU A 547 2.66 1.99 20.75
C LEU A 547 2.59 1.66 19.26
N LEU A 548 3.73 1.64 18.56
CA LEU A 548 3.82 1.29 17.16
C LEU A 548 3.28 -0.11 16.88
N LEU A 549 3.61 -1.09 17.73
CA LEU A 549 3.13 -2.46 17.61
C LEU A 549 1.60 -2.50 17.75
N LEU A 550 1.05 -1.80 18.75
CA LEU A 550 -0.39 -1.73 18.98
C LEU A 550 -1.13 -1.16 17.76
N PHE A 551 -0.64 -0.05 17.22
CA PHE A 551 -1.24 0.55 16.01
C PHE A 551 -1.06 -0.33 14.78
N GLY A 552 0.11 -0.94 14.59
CA GLY A 552 0.36 -1.88 13.48
C GLY A 552 -0.48 -3.16 13.54
N MET A 553 -0.93 -3.57 14.75
CA MET A 553 -1.86 -4.70 14.90
C MET A 553 -3.29 -4.33 14.50
N LEU A 554 -3.66 -3.05 14.58
CA LEU A 554 -5.03 -2.57 14.35
C LEU A 554 -5.19 -1.94 12.97
N LEU A 555 -4.23 -1.11 12.55
CA LEU A 555 -4.32 -0.32 11.34
C LEU A 555 -3.41 -0.88 10.23
N ASP A 556 -3.72 -0.48 9.00
CA ASP A 556 -2.81 -0.63 7.88
C ASP A 556 -1.49 0.13 8.11
N ILE A 557 -0.43 -0.39 7.52
CA ILE A 557 0.93 0.14 7.64
C ILE A 557 1.02 1.57 7.11
N GLY A 558 0.39 1.85 5.97
CA GLY A 558 0.38 3.18 5.37
C GLY A 558 -0.32 4.20 6.25
N ALA A 559 -1.49 3.87 6.77
CA ALA A 559 -2.23 4.72 7.71
C ALA A 559 -1.45 4.95 9.00
N SER A 560 -0.88 3.89 9.58
CA SER A 560 -0.07 3.98 10.80
C SER A 560 1.15 4.87 10.62
N ILE A 561 1.87 4.76 9.50
CA ILE A 561 3.01 5.64 9.16
C ILE A 561 2.55 7.10 9.09
N LEU A 562 1.46 7.38 8.38
CA LEU A 562 0.99 8.75 8.14
C LEU A 562 0.47 9.43 9.41
N ILE A 563 -0.09 8.66 10.36
CA ILE A 563 -0.58 9.16 11.65
C ILE A 563 0.57 9.30 12.66
N LEU A 564 1.36 8.23 12.83
CA LEU A 564 2.32 8.14 13.93
C LEU A 564 3.64 8.85 13.64
N THR A 565 4.04 8.97 12.38
CA THR A 565 5.30 9.64 12.05
C THR A 565 5.31 11.12 12.45
N PRO A 566 4.31 11.96 12.06
CA PRO A 566 4.31 13.36 12.47
C PRO A 566 4.11 13.53 13.99
N LEU A 567 3.53 12.54 14.66
CA LEU A 567 3.33 12.55 16.10
C LEU A 567 4.61 12.18 16.87
N LEU A 568 5.26 11.08 16.51
CA LEU A 568 6.37 10.51 17.29
C LEU A 568 7.75 11.04 16.85
N MET A 569 7.94 11.34 15.56
CA MET A 569 9.24 11.75 15.03
C MET A 569 9.81 12.99 15.74
N PRO A 570 9.04 14.09 15.93
CA PRO A 570 9.56 15.26 16.65
C PRO A 570 9.98 14.94 18.09
N VAL A 571 9.23 14.08 18.77
CA VAL A 571 9.48 13.66 20.16
C VAL A 571 10.78 12.88 20.25
N MET A 572 11.01 11.93 19.33
CA MET A 572 12.20 11.09 19.31
C MET A 572 13.45 11.88 18.92
N VAL A 573 13.32 12.82 17.98
CA VAL A 573 14.41 13.73 17.61
C VAL A 573 14.77 14.64 18.79
N ALA A 574 13.80 15.17 19.53
CA ALA A 574 14.03 15.94 20.74
C ALA A 574 14.73 15.13 21.84
N ALA A 575 14.51 13.81 21.89
CA ALA A 575 15.21 12.88 22.77
C ALA A 575 16.63 12.47 22.28
N GLY A 576 17.09 13.05 21.15
CA GLY A 576 18.42 12.79 20.60
C GLY A 576 18.53 11.53 19.73
N ILE A 577 17.41 10.94 19.30
CA ILE A 577 17.39 9.77 18.42
C ILE A 577 17.49 10.24 16.97
N ASP A 578 18.36 9.60 16.19
CA ASP A 578 18.51 9.89 14.76
C ASP A 578 17.19 9.60 14.01
N PRO A 579 16.66 10.54 13.20
CA PRO A 579 15.37 10.40 12.54
C PRO A 579 15.35 9.28 11.47
N ILE A 580 16.47 8.97 10.83
CA ILE A 580 16.56 7.86 9.86
C ILE A 580 16.51 6.53 10.59
N HIS A 581 17.25 6.41 11.71
CA HIS A 581 17.20 5.22 12.56
C HIS A 581 15.77 4.96 13.06
N PHE A 582 15.14 5.97 13.66
CA PHE A 582 13.76 5.83 14.15
C PHE A 582 12.78 5.53 13.03
N GLY A 583 13.00 6.09 11.84
CA GLY A 583 12.22 5.79 10.66
C GLY A 583 12.27 4.30 10.26
N VAL A 584 13.44 3.67 10.35
CA VAL A 584 13.58 2.21 10.13
C VAL A 584 12.84 1.44 11.21
N VAL A 585 12.96 1.85 12.48
CA VAL A 585 12.25 1.22 13.61
C VAL A 585 10.73 1.28 13.38
N ILE A 586 10.17 2.42 12.96
CA ILE A 586 8.75 2.58 12.65
C ILE A 586 8.31 1.53 11.62
N VAL A 587 9.00 1.44 10.47
CA VAL A 587 8.58 0.54 9.39
C VAL A 587 8.69 -0.92 9.81
N VAL A 588 9.80 -1.33 10.43
CA VAL A 588 9.99 -2.72 10.89
C VAL A 588 8.96 -3.11 11.94
N ASN A 589 8.66 -2.21 12.88
CA ASN A 589 7.67 -2.45 13.93
C ASN A 589 6.26 -2.60 13.38
N LEU A 590 5.83 -1.69 12.50
CA LEU A 590 4.51 -1.74 11.88
C LEU A 590 4.34 -2.98 11.00
N MET A 591 5.43 -3.44 10.32
CA MET A 591 5.43 -4.71 9.59
C MET A 591 5.16 -5.89 10.51
N LEU A 592 5.79 -5.91 11.69
CA LEU A 592 5.56 -6.94 12.70
C LEU A 592 4.13 -6.88 13.26
N GLY A 593 3.60 -5.67 13.48
CA GLY A 593 2.20 -5.46 13.84
C GLY A 593 1.24 -6.07 12.81
N GLY A 594 1.49 -5.87 11.52
CA GLY A 594 0.69 -6.44 10.42
C GLY A 594 0.70 -7.98 10.32
N LEU A 595 1.59 -8.66 11.06
CA LEU A 595 1.58 -10.11 11.24
C LEU A 595 0.82 -10.56 12.50
N SER A 596 0.66 -9.66 13.46
CA SER A 596 0.26 -10.01 14.82
C SER A 596 -1.27 -9.93 15.00
N PRO A 597 -1.90 -10.82 15.81
CA PRO A 597 -3.30 -10.66 16.18
C PRO A 597 -3.51 -9.31 16.92
N PRO A 598 -4.72 -8.70 16.86
CA PRO A 598 -6.01 -9.28 16.47
C PRO A 598 -6.31 -9.22 14.97
N VAL A 599 -5.78 -8.26 14.21
CA VAL A 599 -6.08 -8.16 12.78
C VAL A 599 -5.09 -8.93 11.93
N GLY A 600 -3.80 -8.60 11.99
CA GLY A 600 -2.75 -9.32 11.24
C GLY A 600 -3.02 -9.42 9.75
N MET A 601 -3.10 -8.28 9.05
CA MET A 601 -3.53 -8.17 7.64
C MET A 601 -2.81 -9.15 6.71
N LEU A 602 -1.51 -9.37 6.88
CA LEU A 602 -0.74 -10.30 6.06
C LEU A 602 -1.16 -11.76 6.28
N ALA A 603 -1.45 -12.13 7.53
CA ALA A 603 -1.96 -13.46 7.86
C ALA A 603 -3.37 -13.67 7.30
N PHE A 604 -4.24 -12.66 7.34
CA PHE A 604 -5.57 -12.74 6.75
C PHE A 604 -5.55 -12.87 5.23
N ILE A 605 -4.67 -12.15 4.53
CA ILE A 605 -4.51 -12.28 3.07
C ILE A 605 -4.15 -13.71 2.71
N THR A 606 -3.14 -14.29 3.37
CA THR A 606 -2.71 -15.66 3.10
C THR A 606 -3.78 -16.69 3.47
N SER A 607 -4.50 -16.48 4.57
CA SER A 607 -5.64 -17.29 5.02
C SER A 607 -6.78 -17.28 3.98
N THR A 608 -7.21 -16.11 3.55
CA THR A 608 -8.34 -15.94 2.64
C THR A 608 -8.06 -16.53 1.26
N ILE A 609 -6.86 -16.30 0.71
CA ILE A 609 -6.49 -16.79 -0.61
C ILE A 609 -6.33 -18.31 -0.62
N SER A 610 -5.77 -18.89 0.44
CA SER A 610 -5.55 -20.35 0.55
C SER A 610 -6.78 -21.12 1.03
N GLY A 611 -7.81 -20.44 1.55
CA GLY A 611 -8.94 -21.08 2.24
C GLY A 611 -8.59 -21.71 3.58
N THR A 612 -7.40 -21.41 4.14
CA THR A 612 -6.95 -21.97 5.43
C THR A 612 -7.50 -21.12 6.57
N PRO A 613 -8.07 -21.71 7.65
CA PRO A 613 -8.60 -20.94 8.76
C PRO A 613 -7.55 -20.02 9.42
N ALA A 614 -7.86 -18.74 9.61
CA ALA A 614 -6.93 -17.74 10.11
C ALA A 614 -6.32 -18.10 11.48
N HIS A 615 -7.11 -18.67 12.41
CA HIS A 615 -6.61 -19.05 13.72
C HIS A 615 -5.49 -20.12 13.66
N GLN A 616 -5.54 -21.01 12.65
CA GLN A 616 -4.48 -21.99 12.42
C GLN A 616 -3.22 -21.32 11.85
N VAL A 617 -3.38 -20.37 10.95
CA VAL A 617 -2.27 -19.57 10.41
C VAL A 617 -1.58 -18.81 11.54
N PHE A 618 -2.32 -18.10 12.39
CA PHE A 618 -1.77 -17.37 13.54
C PHE A 618 -0.99 -18.28 14.50
N LYS A 619 -1.48 -19.49 14.78
CA LYS A 619 -0.77 -20.44 15.64
C LYS A 619 0.61 -20.82 15.06
N HIS A 620 0.70 -20.99 13.74
CA HIS A 620 1.96 -21.31 13.09
C HIS A 620 2.85 -20.09 12.87
N LEU A 621 2.28 -18.89 12.95
CA LEU A 621 2.99 -17.61 12.78
C LEU A 621 3.75 -17.19 14.05
N LEU A 622 3.34 -17.65 15.24
CA LEU A 622 3.96 -17.26 16.51
C LEU A 622 5.50 -17.38 16.56
N PRO A 623 6.15 -18.46 16.09
CA PRO A 623 7.61 -18.53 16.05
C PRO A 623 8.25 -17.48 15.15
N PHE A 624 7.60 -17.13 14.02
CA PHE A 624 8.07 -16.11 13.09
C PHE A 624 7.97 -14.71 13.69
N VAL A 625 6.84 -14.41 14.35
CA VAL A 625 6.65 -13.16 15.10
C VAL A 625 7.70 -13.04 16.21
N GLY A 626 7.98 -14.12 16.94
CA GLY A 626 9.01 -14.13 17.98
C GLY A 626 10.42 -13.81 17.47
N VAL A 627 10.81 -14.39 16.34
CA VAL A 627 12.12 -14.12 15.72
C VAL A 627 12.18 -12.70 15.15
N LEU A 628 11.11 -12.23 14.53
CA LEU A 628 11.05 -10.85 14.02
C LEU A 628 11.00 -9.81 15.15
N LEU A 629 10.41 -10.15 16.31
CA LEU A 629 10.47 -9.30 17.50
C LEU A 629 11.92 -9.17 18.01
N ILE A 630 12.67 -10.27 18.02
CA ILE A 630 14.10 -10.22 18.34
C ILE A 630 14.85 -9.34 17.33
N ALA A 631 14.57 -9.48 16.04
CA ALA A 631 15.15 -8.61 15.01
C ALA A 631 14.82 -7.13 15.26
N LEU A 632 13.55 -6.81 15.57
CA LEU A 632 13.11 -5.46 15.92
C LEU A 632 13.90 -4.89 17.12
N LEU A 633 14.05 -5.68 18.19
CA LEU A 633 14.80 -5.24 19.37
C LEU A 633 16.30 -4.99 19.04
N LEU A 634 16.92 -5.88 18.25
CA LEU A 634 18.28 -5.67 17.79
C LEU A 634 18.41 -4.39 16.95
N ILE A 635 17.48 -4.16 16.02
CA ILE A 635 17.47 -2.96 15.17
C ILE A 635 17.26 -1.71 16.03
N THR A 636 16.33 -1.76 16.99
CA THR A 636 15.98 -0.62 17.86
C THR A 636 17.14 -0.20 18.76
N TYR A 637 17.82 -1.17 19.38
CA TYR A 637 18.85 -0.87 20.39
C TYR A 637 20.29 -0.86 19.86
N ILE A 638 20.49 -1.25 18.60
CA ILE A 638 21.79 -1.20 17.93
C ILE A 638 21.69 -0.31 16.68
N PRO A 639 21.80 1.04 16.83
CA PRO A 639 21.66 1.98 15.70
C PRO A 639 22.60 1.70 14.53
N PHE A 640 23.75 1.06 14.79
CA PHE A 640 24.69 0.65 13.74
C PHE A 640 24.07 -0.27 12.68
N ILE A 641 23.05 -1.08 13.03
CA ILE A 641 22.37 -1.97 12.09
C ILE A 641 21.63 -1.16 11.03
N SER A 642 21.05 -0.03 11.37
CA SER A 642 20.32 0.86 10.44
C SER A 642 21.21 1.96 9.84
N LEU A 643 22.14 2.53 10.62
CA LEU A 643 22.95 3.66 10.20
C LEU A 643 24.31 3.26 9.63
N GLY A 644 24.80 2.04 9.90
CA GLY A 644 26.15 1.60 9.55
C GLY A 644 26.49 1.73 8.07
N LEU A 645 25.57 1.39 7.16
CA LEU A 645 25.75 1.62 5.72
C LEU A 645 25.73 3.11 5.34
N GLY A 646 24.97 3.92 6.08
CA GLY A 646 24.93 5.37 5.87
C GLY A 646 26.17 6.10 6.35
N MET A 647 26.85 5.56 7.39
CA MET A 647 28.09 6.10 7.92
C MET A 647 29.34 5.66 7.15
N ALA A 648 29.29 4.48 6.49
CA ALA A 648 30.41 3.92 5.75
C ALA A 648 30.66 4.59 4.39
N PHE A 649 29.79 5.49 3.98
CA PHE A 649 29.80 6.17 2.69
C PHE A 649 29.16 7.57 2.78
#